data_2952a4b10fa54f8b956d725614099995
#
_entry.id   2952a4b10fa54f8b956d725614099995
#
_cell.length_a   1.000
_cell.length_b   1.000
_cell.length_c   1.000
_cell.angle_alpha   90.00
_cell.angle_beta   90.00
_cell.angle_gamma   90.00
#
_symmetry.space_group_name_H-M   'P 1'
#
loop_
_entity.id
_entity.type
_entity.pdbx_description
1 polymer ?
#
loop_
_entity_poly.entity_id
_entity_poly.type
_entity_poly.pdbx_seq_one_letter_code
_entity_poly.pdbx_strand_id
1 'polypeptide(L)'
;MKQLLFSILAVAGLSLSVTSCWDENLPEAGAARHQVTDLKAVPGDEEALLSWSMPEGWNPTEYIIKYTEGDEITLRTSEKSYTVSGLTNGETYTFDVQAVYGDLISGAVSAVVKPVTSRFAVTDLAAEGSANMVILTWTKPSTSVSSYTLTYSSEKSEAQEVTIEANKETYIVDDLENDVIYTFSLVANYAKGPSEPAVAKAMPALATPYFLDRTTAAVNQPIKFTFNTEGYPSATNIRWTFPDGKILTGTEVSYGIPSSGTQQVTLTIHLGNKDKSWTIELQIRDYAVDFKEWVCVGANYNGFKGTCPVFSPDGKTVYIITFNKTTCLYAFNVETGEKTWVYEPTAVSGSYNPLTVNPVTGDIYFGTTTAGQFYCVNANGNLKWKFDGAGSMKSAAPAVNKDGSIVFVGDAAGNIFALDAVSGVKKWQAALGSATAGLLVNGNELVAGATNGTVTFYNTSDGTAISSLKFACMTDITGFAVGNDKRTVYLPAKSAMCSFDLETKTILVESLPVAGNTLYEPVVAPNGNVYVAGKDNCVYCLDKDLTKVIWQYQHKDSDGTTTNAFNYSHPCVDTENHLYITSGQAGNVTYVFNADGSIKESWTYGSSKNQKQMGGNNYLNGVLYSAFVGASGENGAFYGKYVGGERANTWSTHGGDICGSYCLK
;
A
#
# COMPACT_ATOMS: atom_id res chain seq x y z
N MET A 1 -1.13 17.11 13.11
CA MET A 1 -1.62 18.36 13.68
C MET A 1 -2.91 18.76 12.97
N LYS A 2 -4.05 18.38 13.51
CA LYS A 2 -5.37 18.93 13.15
C LYS A 2 -6.01 19.36 14.45
N GLN A 3 -6.15 20.65 14.62
CA GLN A 3 -6.87 21.24 15.73
C GLN A 3 -8.35 20.89 15.60
N LEU A 4 -8.88 20.15 16.56
CA LEU A 4 -10.33 20.07 16.75
C LEU A 4 -10.76 21.31 17.51
N LEU A 5 -11.53 22.16 16.84
CA LEU A 5 -12.29 23.22 17.49
C LEU A 5 -13.39 22.58 18.35
N PHE A 6 -13.28 22.73 19.65
CA PHE A 6 -14.41 22.50 20.54
C PHE A 6 -15.40 23.66 20.42
N SER A 7 -16.54 23.40 19.82
CA SER A 7 -17.68 24.31 19.86
C SER A 7 -18.35 24.19 21.23
N ILE A 8 -18.07 25.15 22.12
CA ILE A 8 -18.88 25.36 23.31
C ILE A 8 -20.21 25.94 22.82
N LEU A 9 -21.25 25.11 22.85
CA LEU A 9 -22.62 25.57 22.66
C LEU A 9 -23.03 26.35 23.93
N ALA A 10 -22.86 27.68 23.90
CA ALA A 10 -23.51 28.54 24.86
C ALA A 10 -25.02 28.54 24.57
N VAL A 11 -25.79 27.82 25.38
CA VAL A 11 -27.23 27.93 25.36
C VAL A 11 -27.56 29.33 25.91
N ALA A 12 -27.78 30.27 25.00
CA ALA A 12 -28.30 31.58 25.35
C ALA A 12 -29.75 31.41 25.86
N GLY A 13 -29.94 31.56 27.16
CA GLY A 13 -31.27 31.65 27.74
C GLY A 13 -31.98 32.87 27.16
N LEU A 14 -33.01 32.65 26.36
CA LEU A 14 -33.88 33.71 25.87
C LEU A 14 -34.72 34.20 27.03
N SER A 15 -34.30 35.30 27.66
CA SER A 15 -35.15 36.04 28.58
C SER A 15 -36.12 36.94 27.77
N LEU A 16 -37.35 36.49 27.61
CA LEU A 16 -38.41 37.40 27.16
C LEU A 16 -38.81 38.31 28.34
N SER A 17 -38.31 39.50 28.38
CA SER A 17 -38.86 40.55 29.26
C SER A 17 -40.12 41.12 28.62
N VAL A 18 -41.25 40.79 29.18
CA VAL A 18 -42.51 41.48 28.85
C VAL A 18 -42.56 42.76 29.68
N THR A 19 -42.22 43.88 29.04
CA THR A 19 -42.48 45.20 29.65
C THR A 19 -43.98 45.50 29.59
N SER A 20 -44.69 45.37 30.73
CA SER A 20 -46.03 45.93 30.85
C SER A 20 -45.93 47.44 31.06
N CYS A 21 -46.69 48.24 30.27
CA CYS A 21 -46.86 49.69 30.48
C CYS A 21 -47.42 49.97 31.85
N TRP A 22 -46.71 50.79 32.60
CA TRP A 22 -47.19 51.36 33.86
C TRP A 22 -47.98 52.60 33.59
N ASP A 23 -49.18 52.64 34.18
CA ASP A 23 -49.97 53.89 34.28
C ASP A 23 -49.53 54.63 35.55
N GLU A 24 -48.79 55.71 35.40
CA GLU A 24 -48.16 56.48 36.50
C GLU A 24 -49.08 57.29 37.35
N ASN A 25 -50.41 57.12 37.27
CA ASN A 25 -51.39 58.02 37.92
C ASN A 25 -52.32 57.40 38.97
N LEU A 26 -51.80 56.50 39.82
CA LEU A 26 -52.53 56.06 41.00
C LEU A 26 -51.68 56.28 42.27
N PRO A 27 -51.96 57.25 43.10
CA PRO A 27 -51.25 57.49 44.34
C PRO A 27 -51.64 56.39 45.36
N GLU A 28 -50.62 55.83 46.01
CA GLU A 28 -50.61 54.91 47.14
C GLU A 28 -50.90 53.39 46.92
N ALA A 29 -51.60 52.98 45.89
CA ALA A 29 -51.75 51.51 45.59
C ALA A 29 -50.67 50.94 44.75
N GLY A 30 -49.83 51.73 44.09
CA GLY A 30 -48.75 51.32 43.17
C GLY A 30 -47.47 50.84 43.88
N ALA A 31 -47.23 51.46 45.06
CA ALA A 31 -45.94 51.18 45.76
C ALA A 31 -45.74 49.71 46.20
N ALA A 32 -46.83 49.02 46.49
CA ALA A 32 -46.77 47.63 46.97
C ALA A 32 -46.74 46.58 45.88
N ARG A 33 -46.52 46.94 44.60
CA ARG A 33 -46.61 46.02 43.46
C ARG A 33 -45.35 45.91 42.64
N HIS A 34 -44.19 46.40 43.11
CA HIS A 34 -42.96 46.24 42.36
C HIS A 34 -42.55 44.76 42.25
N GLN A 35 -42.45 44.33 41.02
CA GLN A 35 -42.08 42.97 40.69
C GLN A 35 -40.55 42.76 40.85
N VAL A 36 -40.11 41.56 40.96
CA VAL A 36 -38.70 41.19 40.84
C VAL A 36 -38.17 41.56 39.45
N THR A 37 -36.90 41.90 39.38
CA THR A 37 -36.19 42.22 38.11
C THR A 37 -35.05 41.19 37.90
N ASP A 38 -34.55 41.11 36.65
CA ASP A 38 -33.40 40.29 36.28
C ASP A 38 -33.55 38.80 36.70
N LEU A 39 -34.80 38.31 36.73
CA LEU A 39 -35.03 36.87 37.05
C LEU A 39 -34.28 35.98 36.06
N LYS A 40 -33.42 35.16 36.58
CA LYS A 40 -32.66 34.13 35.85
C LYS A 40 -32.98 32.75 36.44
N ALA A 41 -33.10 31.79 35.56
CA ALA A 41 -33.16 30.37 35.91
C ALA A 41 -32.01 29.64 35.27
N VAL A 42 -31.11 29.11 36.06
CA VAL A 42 -29.91 28.36 35.57
C VAL A 42 -30.18 26.87 35.75
N PRO A 43 -30.10 26.08 34.69
CA PRO A 43 -30.34 24.64 34.78
C PRO A 43 -29.23 23.92 35.57
N GLY A 44 -29.63 22.97 36.42
CA GLY A 44 -28.76 22.03 37.08
C GLY A 44 -29.24 20.60 36.86
N ASP A 45 -28.61 19.64 37.52
CA ASP A 45 -28.99 18.21 37.49
C ASP A 45 -30.13 17.95 38.48
N GLU A 46 -31.33 17.71 37.95
CA GLU A 46 -32.60 17.60 38.71
C GLU A 46 -32.92 18.85 39.55
N GLU A 47 -32.37 20.00 39.16
CA GLU A 47 -32.56 21.26 39.88
C GLU A 47 -32.52 22.45 38.97
N ALA A 48 -33.02 23.61 39.46
CA ALA A 48 -32.92 24.90 38.86
C ALA A 48 -32.55 25.97 39.92
N LEU A 49 -31.47 26.70 39.68
CA LEU A 49 -31.11 27.85 40.50
C LEU A 49 -31.81 29.11 39.96
N LEU A 50 -32.74 29.61 40.70
CA LEU A 50 -33.40 30.89 40.43
C LEU A 50 -32.65 32.00 41.15
N SER A 51 -32.50 33.17 40.49
CA SER A 51 -31.93 34.36 41.11
C SER A 51 -32.60 35.57 40.50
N TRP A 52 -32.78 36.60 41.32
CA TRP A 52 -33.44 37.82 40.90
C TRP A 52 -32.91 39.04 41.67
N SER A 53 -33.26 40.24 41.20
CA SER A 53 -32.99 41.49 41.81
C SER A 53 -34.27 42.20 42.20
N MET A 54 -34.16 43.21 43.03
CA MET A 54 -35.26 44.15 43.34
C MET A 54 -34.84 45.56 42.95
N PRO A 55 -35.78 46.39 42.45
CA PRO A 55 -35.50 47.81 42.25
C PRO A 55 -35.04 48.47 43.55
N GLU A 56 -34.17 49.48 43.42
CA GLU A 56 -33.62 50.18 44.57
C GLU A 56 -34.71 50.81 45.43
N GLY A 57 -34.61 50.66 46.78
CA GLY A 57 -35.58 51.16 47.76
C GLY A 57 -36.75 50.23 48.05
N TRP A 58 -36.90 49.08 47.38
CA TRP A 58 -37.99 48.14 47.59
C TRP A 58 -37.50 46.88 48.34
N ASN A 59 -38.10 46.63 49.50
CA ASN A 59 -37.73 45.54 50.40
C ASN A 59 -38.95 44.67 50.71
N PRO A 60 -39.25 43.63 49.92
CA PRO A 60 -40.30 42.66 50.21
C PRO A 60 -39.96 41.87 51.47
N THR A 61 -40.97 41.34 52.15
CA THR A 61 -40.81 40.47 53.31
C THR A 61 -40.42 39.06 52.96
N GLU A 62 -40.88 38.60 51.79
CA GLU A 62 -40.54 37.30 51.22
C GLU A 62 -40.83 37.28 49.70
N TYR A 63 -40.48 36.17 49.05
CA TYR A 63 -40.80 35.86 47.64
C TYR A 63 -41.59 34.57 47.56
N ILE A 64 -42.55 34.52 46.63
CA ILE A 64 -43.33 33.35 46.28
C ILE A 64 -42.80 32.89 44.92
N ILE A 65 -42.48 31.57 44.83
CA ILE A 65 -42.06 30.91 43.60
C ILE A 65 -43.16 29.89 43.29
N LYS A 66 -43.69 29.94 42.07
CA LYS A 66 -44.70 28.97 41.61
C LYS A 66 -44.19 28.28 40.36
N TYR A 67 -44.48 27.00 40.25
CA TYR A 67 -44.26 26.17 39.03
C TYR A 67 -45.21 24.97 39.04
N THR A 68 -45.33 24.28 37.90
CA THR A 68 -46.22 23.14 37.75
C THR A 68 -45.42 21.88 37.49
N GLU A 69 -45.72 20.82 38.25
CA GLU A 69 -45.24 19.45 38.03
C GLU A 69 -46.45 18.52 38.34
N GLY A 70 -47.31 18.39 37.31
CA GLY A 70 -48.63 17.82 37.51
C GLY A 70 -49.58 18.82 38.19
N ASP A 71 -49.34 19.16 39.45
CA ASP A 71 -50.05 20.17 40.22
C ASP A 71 -49.22 21.46 40.38
N GLU A 72 -49.88 22.57 40.75
CA GLU A 72 -49.18 23.83 41.03
C GLU A 72 -48.43 23.74 42.37
N ILE A 73 -47.13 23.89 42.33
CA ILE A 73 -46.27 23.92 43.52
C ILE A 73 -45.94 25.38 43.87
N THR A 74 -46.09 25.72 45.16
CA THR A 74 -45.74 27.02 45.67
C THR A 74 -44.66 26.92 46.73
N LEU A 75 -43.54 27.63 46.51
CA LEU A 75 -42.41 27.73 47.45
C LEU A 75 -42.30 29.16 47.95
N ARG A 76 -41.65 29.35 49.12
CA ARG A 76 -41.41 30.67 49.69
C ARG A 76 -39.96 30.82 50.17
N THR A 77 -39.42 32.03 50.02
CA THR A 77 -38.08 32.35 50.50
C THR A 77 -37.94 33.81 50.81
N SER A 78 -37.11 34.20 51.79
CA SER A 78 -36.69 35.57 52.05
C SER A 78 -35.45 35.99 51.26
N GLU A 79 -34.79 35.02 50.61
CA GLU A 79 -33.56 35.26 49.86
C GLU A 79 -33.87 35.66 48.41
N LYS A 80 -32.93 36.35 47.75
CA LYS A 80 -33.02 36.71 46.32
C LYS A 80 -32.57 35.62 45.37
N SER A 81 -32.45 34.42 45.86
CA SER A 81 -32.17 33.22 45.09
C SER A 81 -32.78 32.01 45.75
N TYR A 82 -33.09 31.00 44.95
CA TYR A 82 -33.65 29.72 45.46
C TYR A 82 -33.27 28.57 44.51
N THR A 83 -32.81 27.47 45.06
CA THR A 83 -32.60 26.26 44.29
C THR A 83 -33.85 25.36 44.43
N VAL A 84 -34.54 25.16 43.32
CA VAL A 84 -35.63 24.17 43.25
C VAL A 84 -35.02 22.88 42.84
N SER A 85 -35.15 21.86 43.72
CA SER A 85 -34.63 20.50 43.50
C SER A 85 -35.76 19.48 43.29
N GLY A 86 -35.44 18.30 42.76
CA GLY A 86 -36.40 17.24 42.48
C GLY A 86 -37.07 17.38 41.12
N LEU A 87 -36.52 18.22 40.23
CA LEU A 87 -37.04 18.42 38.89
C LEU A 87 -36.61 17.26 37.96
N THR A 88 -37.45 16.96 36.97
CA THR A 88 -37.12 15.95 35.96
C THR A 88 -36.21 16.56 34.88
N ASN A 89 -35.03 15.98 34.69
CA ASN A 89 -34.12 16.38 33.64
C ASN A 89 -34.78 16.22 32.26
N GLY A 90 -34.59 17.20 31.39
CA GLY A 90 -35.16 17.14 30.05
C GLY A 90 -36.57 17.69 29.92
N GLU A 91 -37.28 17.92 31.03
CA GLU A 91 -38.60 18.60 31.05
C GLU A 91 -38.42 20.12 31.12
N THR A 92 -39.39 20.88 30.61
CA THR A 92 -39.34 22.33 30.62
C THR A 92 -40.22 22.85 31.72
N TYR A 93 -39.64 23.60 32.64
CA TYR A 93 -40.33 24.25 33.75
C TYR A 93 -40.37 25.75 33.52
N THR A 94 -41.55 26.33 33.86
CA THR A 94 -41.72 27.79 33.93
C THR A 94 -41.89 28.16 35.42
N PHE A 95 -41.00 29.02 35.91
CA PHE A 95 -41.03 29.49 37.28
C PHE A 95 -41.53 30.92 37.30
N ASP A 96 -42.60 31.17 38.07
CA ASP A 96 -43.17 32.50 38.31
C ASP A 96 -42.71 32.96 39.69
N VAL A 97 -42.05 34.11 39.76
CA VAL A 97 -41.54 34.72 40.99
C VAL A 97 -42.29 36.01 41.29
N GLN A 98 -42.83 36.11 42.49
CA GLN A 98 -43.57 37.28 43.00
C GLN A 98 -42.94 37.79 44.29
N ALA A 99 -42.92 39.10 44.48
CA ALA A 99 -42.51 39.73 45.73
C ALA A 99 -43.70 39.98 46.64
N VAL A 100 -43.51 39.73 47.94
CA VAL A 100 -44.57 39.87 48.97
C VAL A 100 -44.25 41.06 49.90
N TYR A 101 -45.23 41.91 50.09
CA TYR A 101 -45.12 43.10 50.92
C TYR A 101 -46.27 43.08 51.97
N GLY A 102 -46.07 42.37 53.07
CA GLY A 102 -47.15 42.11 54.03
C GLY A 102 -48.29 41.33 53.38
N ASP A 103 -49.51 41.93 53.33
CA ASP A 103 -50.68 41.30 52.69
C ASP A 103 -50.79 41.51 51.18
N LEU A 104 -49.82 42.24 50.56
CA LEU A 104 -49.84 42.56 49.14
C LEU A 104 -48.80 41.73 48.38
N ILE A 105 -49.21 41.25 47.22
CA ILE A 105 -48.34 40.43 46.32
C ILE A 105 -48.18 41.13 44.97
N SER A 106 -46.97 41.19 44.49
CA SER A 106 -46.64 41.74 43.16
C SER A 106 -47.18 40.88 42.01
N GLY A 107 -47.16 41.42 40.80
CA GLY A 107 -47.30 40.60 39.64
C GLY A 107 -46.14 39.61 39.55
N ALA A 108 -46.34 38.48 38.84
CA ALA A 108 -45.32 37.46 38.61
C ALA A 108 -44.36 37.88 37.49
N VAL A 109 -43.09 37.52 37.61
CA VAL A 109 -42.10 37.52 36.55
C VAL A 109 -41.71 36.06 36.30
N SER A 110 -41.71 35.66 35.04
CA SER A 110 -41.49 34.26 34.67
C SER A 110 -40.09 34.03 34.09
N ALA A 111 -39.52 32.88 34.38
CA ALA A 111 -38.33 32.38 33.75
C ALA A 111 -38.53 30.91 33.36
N VAL A 112 -38.02 30.53 32.22
CA VAL A 112 -38.11 29.19 31.69
C VAL A 112 -36.76 28.49 31.79
N VAL A 113 -36.73 27.26 32.22
CA VAL A 113 -35.51 26.45 32.32
C VAL A 113 -35.81 25.00 32.03
N LYS A 114 -34.81 24.33 31.49
CA LYS A 114 -34.84 22.89 31.25
C LYS A 114 -33.67 22.26 32.00
N PRO A 115 -33.89 21.60 33.14
CA PRO A 115 -32.85 20.89 33.89
C PRO A 115 -32.11 19.91 32.98
N VAL A 116 -30.81 19.79 33.16
CA VAL A 116 -29.95 18.91 32.36
C VAL A 116 -29.14 18.01 33.30
N THR A 117 -29.01 16.77 32.92
CA THR A 117 -28.18 15.86 33.73
C THR A 117 -26.70 16.29 33.71
N SER A 118 -26.07 16.20 34.85
CA SER A 118 -24.60 16.26 35.00
C SER A 118 -23.99 14.84 35.15
N ARG A 119 -24.86 13.82 35.14
CA ARG A 119 -24.51 12.41 35.29
C ARG A 119 -24.38 11.78 33.90
N PHE A 120 -23.34 12.13 33.18
CA PHE A 120 -23.09 11.63 31.83
C PHE A 120 -22.61 10.19 31.86
N ALA A 121 -23.17 9.36 31.00
CA ALA A 121 -22.66 8.02 30.79
C ALA A 121 -21.27 8.06 30.16
N VAL A 122 -20.49 7.00 30.27
CA VAL A 122 -19.28 6.80 29.46
C VAL A 122 -19.66 6.75 27.99
N THR A 123 -18.75 7.21 27.12
CA THR A 123 -18.92 7.09 25.67
C THR A 123 -17.92 6.09 25.09
N ASP A 124 -18.16 5.66 23.87
CA ASP A 124 -17.28 4.76 23.11
C ASP A 124 -16.96 3.45 23.87
N LEU A 125 -17.92 2.96 24.68
CA LEU A 125 -17.72 1.68 25.37
C LEU A 125 -17.57 0.57 24.32
N ALA A 126 -16.38 0.03 24.23
CA ALA A 126 -16.04 -1.12 23.41
C ALA A 126 -15.73 -2.34 24.30
N ALA A 127 -16.09 -3.51 23.81
CA ALA A 127 -15.80 -4.79 24.44
C ALA A 127 -15.14 -5.70 23.41
N GLU A 128 -13.90 -6.09 23.66
CA GLU A 128 -13.11 -6.96 22.79
C GLU A 128 -12.90 -8.32 23.47
N GLY A 129 -13.39 -9.38 22.82
CA GLY A 129 -13.24 -10.73 23.32
C GLY A 129 -11.86 -11.31 23.05
N SER A 130 -11.28 -11.95 24.05
CA SER A 130 -10.05 -12.73 23.98
C SER A 130 -10.24 -14.09 24.65
N ALA A 131 -9.21 -14.93 24.72
CA ALA A 131 -9.32 -16.25 25.32
C ALA A 131 -9.66 -16.16 26.82
N ASN A 132 -10.88 -16.59 27.17
CA ASN A 132 -11.43 -16.58 28.54
C ASN A 132 -11.54 -15.18 29.18
N MET A 133 -11.47 -14.10 28.41
CA MET A 133 -11.56 -12.74 28.93
C MET A 133 -12.20 -11.78 27.91
N VAL A 134 -12.63 -10.64 28.42
CA VAL A 134 -13.06 -9.49 27.62
C VAL A 134 -12.34 -8.25 28.11
N ILE A 135 -11.78 -7.49 27.21
CA ILE A 135 -11.16 -6.18 27.47
C ILE A 135 -12.21 -5.11 27.17
N LEU A 136 -12.53 -4.33 28.16
CA LEU A 136 -13.42 -3.18 28.04
C LEU A 136 -12.57 -1.91 27.94
N THR A 137 -12.94 -1.02 27.03
CA THR A 137 -12.37 0.33 26.91
C THR A 137 -13.48 1.34 26.77
N TRP A 138 -13.31 2.55 27.30
CA TRP A 138 -14.31 3.61 27.21
C TRP A 138 -13.66 4.98 27.30
N THR A 139 -14.41 5.97 26.87
CA THR A 139 -14.05 7.38 27.05
C THR A 139 -14.75 7.91 28.32
N LYS A 140 -13.98 8.53 29.20
CA LYS A 140 -14.50 9.15 30.44
C LYS A 140 -15.46 10.30 30.15
N PRO A 141 -16.50 10.46 30.96
CA PRO A 141 -17.30 11.68 30.96
C PRO A 141 -16.46 12.93 31.27
N SER A 142 -16.91 14.08 30.78
CA SER A 142 -16.27 15.37 31.04
C SER A 142 -16.39 15.86 32.48
N THR A 143 -17.34 15.30 33.24
CA THR A 143 -17.55 15.60 34.66
C THR A 143 -16.83 14.58 35.54
N SER A 144 -16.42 15.01 36.76
CA SER A 144 -15.69 14.15 37.68
C SER A 144 -16.56 12.99 38.18
N VAL A 145 -16.12 11.78 37.92
CA VAL A 145 -16.74 10.52 38.33
C VAL A 145 -16.16 10.06 39.66
N SER A 146 -16.94 9.47 40.55
CA SER A 146 -16.47 8.90 41.82
C SER A 146 -15.92 7.48 41.65
N SER A 147 -16.58 6.68 40.82
CA SER A 147 -16.21 5.30 40.46
C SER A 147 -17.03 4.86 39.25
N TYR A 148 -16.74 3.66 38.72
CA TYR A 148 -17.64 3.00 37.78
C TYR A 148 -18.20 1.71 38.41
N THR A 149 -19.41 1.34 38.07
CA THR A 149 -19.99 0.04 38.33
C THR A 149 -20.14 -0.72 37.03
N LEU A 150 -19.42 -1.83 36.89
CA LEU A 150 -19.54 -2.75 35.78
C LEU A 150 -20.42 -3.93 36.20
N THR A 151 -21.51 -4.14 35.49
CA THR A 151 -22.34 -5.37 35.64
C THR A 151 -22.21 -6.17 34.36
N TYR A 152 -21.95 -7.48 34.45
CA TYR A 152 -21.90 -8.35 33.30
C TYR A 152 -22.61 -9.68 33.55
N SER A 153 -23.20 -10.21 32.49
CA SER A 153 -23.98 -11.47 32.54
C SER A 153 -24.03 -12.13 31.16
N SER A 154 -24.39 -13.39 31.14
CA SER A 154 -24.69 -14.15 29.93
C SER A 154 -26.00 -14.95 30.11
N GLU A 155 -26.44 -15.62 29.04
CA GLU A 155 -27.58 -16.54 29.13
C GLU A 155 -27.32 -17.75 30.06
N LYS A 156 -26.03 -18.02 30.35
CA LYS A 156 -25.60 -19.16 31.18
C LYS A 156 -25.10 -18.78 32.56
N SER A 157 -24.94 -17.49 32.86
CA SER A 157 -24.41 -17.01 34.14
C SER A 157 -25.25 -15.89 34.71
N GLU A 158 -25.40 -15.88 36.05
CA GLU A 158 -26.00 -14.77 36.78
C GLU A 158 -25.15 -13.50 36.64
N ALA A 159 -25.80 -12.34 36.87
CA ALA A 159 -25.12 -11.06 36.78
C ALA A 159 -24.04 -10.95 37.86
N GLN A 160 -22.87 -10.55 37.45
CA GLN A 160 -21.74 -10.21 38.32
C GLN A 160 -21.57 -8.70 38.34
N GLU A 161 -21.12 -8.16 39.48
CA GLU A 161 -20.88 -6.72 39.62
C GLU A 161 -19.46 -6.44 40.13
N VAL A 162 -18.83 -5.44 39.53
CA VAL A 162 -17.49 -5.01 39.91
C VAL A 162 -17.43 -3.49 39.97
N THR A 163 -16.82 -2.96 41.03
CA THR A 163 -16.52 -1.54 41.16
C THR A 163 -15.14 -1.24 40.59
N ILE A 164 -15.07 -0.25 39.69
CA ILE A 164 -13.82 0.19 39.01
C ILE A 164 -13.49 1.61 39.45
N GLU A 165 -12.21 1.87 39.70
CA GLU A 165 -11.71 3.19 40.10
C GLU A 165 -11.96 4.26 38.99
N ALA A 166 -12.25 5.49 39.43
CA ALA A 166 -12.59 6.63 38.55
C ALA A 166 -11.50 7.02 37.53
N ASN A 167 -10.24 6.67 37.79
CA ASN A 167 -9.11 6.97 36.93
C ASN A 167 -8.93 6.02 35.76
N LYS A 168 -9.68 4.92 35.73
CA LYS A 168 -9.58 3.89 34.67
C LYS A 168 -10.39 4.24 33.43
N GLU A 169 -9.88 3.82 32.29
CA GLU A 169 -10.52 3.86 30.96
C GLU A 169 -10.49 2.49 30.29
N THR A 170 -10.03 1.48 31.03
CA THR A 170 -10.00 0.09 30.59
C THR A 170 -10.18 -0.83 31.78
N TYR A 171 -10.78 -1.98 31.54
CA TYR A 171 -10.92 -3.05 32.51
C TYR A 171 -10.93 -4.41 31.82
N ILE A 172 -10.30 -5.41 32.43
CA ILE A 172 -10.27 -6.78 31.95
C ILE A 172 -11.21 -7.62 32.86
N VAL A 173 -12.17 -8.27 32.21
CA VAL A 173 -13.00 -9.30 32.85
C VAL A 173 -12.45 -10.64 32.41
N ASP A 174 -11.88 -11.38 33.34
CA ASP A 174 -11.27 -12.71 33.12
C ASP A 174 -12.21 -13.86 33.62
N ASP A 175 -11.73 -15.08 33.48
CA ASP A 175 -12.45 -16.32 33.84
C ASP A 175 -13.82 -16.49 33.16
N LEU A 176 -14.02 -15.90 32.00
CA LEU A 176 -15.20 -16.03 31.19
C LEU A 176 -15.20 -17.31 30.36
N GLU A 177 -16.36 -17.91 30.16
CA GLU A 177 -16.52 -19.06 29.25
C GLU A 177 -16.40 -18.59 27.79
N ASN A 178 -15.51 -19.23 27.00
CA ASN A 178 -15.40 -18.96 25.58
C ASN A 178 -16.67 -19.38 24.82
N ASP A 179 -16.91 -18.72 23.67
CA ASP A 179 -18.05 -18.96 22.79
C ASP A 179 -19.43 -18.68 23.46
N VAL A 180 -19.44 -17.89 24.54
CA VAL A 180 -20.63 -17.39 25.22
C VAL A 180 -20.68 -15.87 25.08
N ILE A 181 -21.82 -15.35 24.65
CA ILE A 181 -22.02 -13.89 24.53
C ILE A 181 -22.30 -13.33 25.92
N TYR A 182 -21.46 -12.40 26.36
CA TYR A 182 -21.68 -11.60 27.57
C TYR A 182 -22.17 -10.21 27.20
N THR A 183 -23.07 -9.70 28.04
CA THR A 183 -23.51 -8.30 27.99
C THR A 183 -22.85 -7.57 29.16
N PHE A 184 -22.17 -6.47 28.86
CA PHE A 184 -21.48 -5.60 29.79
C PHE A 184 -22.22 -4.28 29.88
N SER A 185 -22.53 -3.86 31.09
CA SER A 185 -23.22 -2.61 31.41
C SER A 185 -22.33 -1.80 32.33
N LEU A 186 -21.86 -0.65 31.87
CA LEU A 186 -20.94 0.23 32.60
C LEU A 186 -21.66 1.53 32.97
N VAL A 187 -21.72 1.81 34.26
CA VAL A 187 -22.36 2.98 34.85
C VAL A 187 -21.27 3.87 35.49
N ALA A 188 -21.32 5.15 35.25
CA ALA A 188 -20.48 6.14 35.94
C ALA A 188 -21.19 6.63 37.21
N ASN A 189 -20.55 6.53 38.37
CA ASN A 189 -21.11 6.93 39.66
C ASN A 189 -20.67 8.36 40.01
N TYR A 190 -21.64 9.19 40.34
CA TYR A 190 -21.47 10.58 40.74
C TYR A 190 -21.97 10.80 42.17
N ALA A 191 -21.64 11.91 42.80
CA ALA A 191 -22.15 12.28 44.13
C ALA A 191 -23.69 12.35 44.20
N LYS A 192 -24.33 12.71 43.08
CA LYS A 192 -25.80 12.78 42.94
C LYS A 192 -26.46 11.49 42.45
N GLY A 193 -25.69 10.41 42.28
CA GLY A 193 -26.20 9.12 41.80
C GLY A 193 -25.52 8.61 40.53
N PRO A 194 -25.96 7.48 40.00
CA PRO A 194 -25.39 6.89 38.81
C PRO A 194 -25.86 7.56 37.50
N SER A 195 -25.06 7.39 36.45
CA SER A 195 -25.46 7.71 35.08
C SER A 195 -26.41 6.67 34.49
N GLU A 196 -26.96 6.93 33.32
CA GLU A 196 -27.46 5.88 32.46
C GLU A 196 -26.34 4.89 32.11
N PRO A 197 -26.67 3.60 31.92
CA PRO A 197 -25.68 2.59 31.54
C PRO A 197 -25.26 2.70 30.10
N ALA A 198 -23.95 2.63 29.83
CA ALA A 198 -23.43 2.27 28.51
C ALA A 198 -23.36 0.74 28.40
N VAL A 199 -23.78 0.20 27.27
CA VAL A 199 -23.87 -1.26 27.09
C VAL A 199 -23.03 -1.70 25.90
N ALA A 200 -22.24 -2.74 26.08
CA ALA A 200 -21.49 -3.42 25.02
C ALA A 200 -21.69 -4.94 25.15
N LYS A 201 -21.50 -5.64 24.05
CA LYS A 201 -21.51 -7.10 24.03
C LYS A 201 -20.23 -7.62 23.42
N ALA A 202 -19.71 -8.70 24.01
CA ALA A 202 -18.58 -9.43 23.43
C ALA A 202 -18.72 -10.92 23.77
N MET A 203 -18.12 -11.70 22.93
CA MET A 203 -17.96 -13.12 23.12
C MET A 203 -16.48 -13.38 23.35
N PRO A 204 -16.07 -13.84 24.57
CA PRO A 204 -14.73 -14.39 24.72
C PRO A 204 -14.57 -15.48 23.68
N ALA A 205 -13.68 -15.27 22.76
CA ALA A 205 -13.34 -16.28 21.79
C ALA A 205 -11.88 -16.64 22.01
N LEU A 206 -11.55 -17.88 21.73
CA LEU A 206 -10.15 -18.22 21.57
C LEU A 206 -9.58 -17.19 20.58
N ALA A 207 -8.68 -16.34 21.01
CA ALA A 207 -8.01 -15.41 20.13
C ALA A 207 -7.50 -16.16 18.90
N THR A 208 -7.52 -15.56 17.73
CA THR A 208 -6.93 -16.20 16.54
C THR A 208 -5.54 -16.70 16.93
N PRO A 209 -5.29 -18.01 16.94
CA PRO A 209 -4.08 -18.55 17.56
C PRO A 209 -2.81 -18.27 16.74
N TYR A 210 -2.98 -17.75 15.54
CA TYR A 210 -1.87 -17.51 14.60
C TYR A 210 -2.15 -16.30 13.71
N PHE A 211 -1.07 -15.74 13.17
CA PHE A 211 -1.07 -14.77 12.10
C PHE A 211 -0.25 -15.30 10.93
N LEU A 212 -0.63 -14.94 9.73
CA LEU A 212 0.08 -15.25 8.50
C LEU A 212 0.42 -13.94 7.79
N ASP A 213 1.58 -13.89 7.17
CA ASP A 213 1.91 -12.77 6.28
C ASP A 213 1.10 -12.83 4.98
N ARG A 214 0.65 -14.04 4.60
CA ARG A 214 -0.20 -14.30 3.42
C ARG A 214 -0.95 -15.61 3.55
N THR A 215 -2.09 -15.74 2.88
CA THR A 215 -2.88 -16.97 2.79
C THR A 215 -2.74 -17.66 1.42
N THR A 216 -2.09 -17.00 0.47
CA THR A 216 -1.82 -17.50 -0.88
C THR A 216 -0.33 -17.39 -1.18
N ALA A 217 0.25 -18.40 -1.81
CA ALA A 217 1.65 -18.41 -2.21
C ALA A 217 1.85 -19.25 -3.48
N ALA A 218 3.01 -19.13 -4.13
CA ALA A 218 3.45 -20.09 -5.13
C ALA A 218 4.11 -21.31 -4.45
N VAL A 219 4.19 -22.42 -5.17
CA VAL A 219 4.94 -23.60 -4.73
C VAL A 219 6.34 -23.20 -4.28
N ASN A 220 6.73 -23.67 -3.09
CA ASN A 220 7.99 -23.37 -2.40
C ASN A 220 8.19 -21.91 -1.96
N GLN A 221 7.27 -21.01 -2.23
CA GLN A 221 7.36 -19.65 -1.73
C GLN A 221 7.07 -19.63 -0.22
N PRO A 222 7.99 -19.09 0.60
CA PRO A 222 7.82 -19.09 2.04
C PRO A 222 6.59 -18.28 2.48
N ILE A 223 5.87 -18.85 3.43
CA ILE A 223 4.82 -18.20 4.20
C ILE A 223 5.33 -18.09 5.63
N LYS A 224 5.19 -16.92 6.22
CA LYS A 224 5.53 -16.68 7.61
C LYS A 224 4.32 -17.00 8.50
N PHE A 225 4.52 -17.90 9.44
CA PHE A 225 3.54 -18.31 10.43
C PHE A 225 3.97 -17.77 11.78
N THR A 226 3.10 -16.99 12.43
CA THR A 226 3.38 -16.42 13.74
C THR A 226 2.30 -16.89 14.73
N PHE A 227 2.71 -17.47 15.84
CA PHE A 227 1.82 -17.85 16.92
C PHE A 227 1.48 -16.63 17.77
N ASN A 228 0.21 -16.48 18.14
CA ASN A 228 -0.26 -15.39 18.98
C ASN A 228 0.05 -15.66 20.45
N THR A 229 1.22 -15.23 20.91
CA THR A 229 1.66 -15.43 22.30
C THR A 229 0.87 -14.57 23.30
N GLU A 230 0.30 -13.45 22.89
CA GLU A 230 -0.51 -12.58 23.75
C GLU A 230 -1.86 -13.21 24.07
N GLY A 231 -2.48 -13.85 23.08
CA GLY A 231 -3.75 -14.60 23.28
C GLY A 231 -3.56 -15.92 24.02
N TYR A 232 -2.35 -16.45 24.09
CA TYR A 232 -2.03 -17.74 24.71
C TYR A 232 -0.72 -17.71 25.50
N PRO A 233 -0.60 -16.89 26.55
CA PRO A 233 0.67 -16.64 27.24
C PRO A 233 1.25 -17.88 27.96
N SER A 234 0.42 -18.87 28.29
CA SER A 234 0.82 -20.12 28.93
C SER A 234 1.04 -21.29 27.95
N ALA A 235 0.96 -21.06 26.65
CA ALA A 235 1.14 -22.10 25.66
C ALA A 235 2.62 -22.54 25.56
N THR A 236 2.81 -23.84 25.46
CA THR A 236 4.14 -24.48 25.26
C THR A 236 4.09 -25.46 24.08
N ASN A 237 5.24 -25.96 23.66
CA ASN A 237 5.34 -26.97 22.60
C ASN A 237 4.64 -26.58 21.30
N ILE A 238 4.83 -25.33 20.85
CA ILE A 238 4.23 -24.81 19.62
C ILE A 238 4.83 -25.54 18.41
N ARG A 239 3.97 -26.25 17.66
CA ARG A 239 4.35 -27.08 16.50
C ARG A 239 3.48 -26.77 15.30
N TRP A 240 4.12 -26.62 14.17
CA TRP A 240 3.50 -26.43 12.86
C TRP A 240 3.77 -27.67 12.02
N THR A 241 2.72 -28.38 11.64
CA THR A 241 2.83 -29.58 10.79
C THR A 241 2.33 -29.25 9.40
N PHE A 242 3.19 -29.45 8.41
CA PHE A 242 2.96 -29.12 7.01
C PHE A 242 2.45 -30.33 6.22
N PRO A 243 1.83 -30.11 5.03
CA PRO A 243 1.21 -31.19 4.24
C PRO A 243 2.15 -32.32 3.82
N ASP A 244 3.42 -32.02 3.64
CA ASP A 244 4.48 -32.97 3.29
C ASP A 244 5.05 -33.74 4.50
N GLY A 245 4.47 -33.53 5.69
CA GLY A 245 4.90 -34.16 6.93
C GLY A 245 6.04 -33.42 7.64
N LYS A 246 6.53 -32.30 7.11
CA LYS A 246 7.52 -31.47 7.79
C LYS A 246 6.93 -30.87 9.06
N ILE A 247 7.71 -30.89 10.14
CA ILE A 247 7.33 -30.26 11.41
C ILE A 247 8.37 -29.19 11.74
N LEU A 248 7.90 -27.96 12.03
CA LEU A 248 8.69 -26.88 12.58
C LEU A 248 8.14 -26.47 13.94
N THR A 249 9.02 -26.02 14.83
CA THR A 249 8.66 -25.60 16.19
C THR A 249 9.07 -24.17 16.44
N GLY A 250 8.27 -23.46 17.23
CA GLY A 250 8.56 -22.08 17.61
C GLY A 250 7.37 -21.16 17.42
N THR A 251 7.48 -19.96 18.01
CA THR A 251 6.45 -18.91 17.92
C THR A 251 6.42 -18.24 16.54
N GLU A 252 7.52 -18.32 15.81
CA GLU A 252 7.61 -17.83 14.44
C GLU A 252 8.38 -18.83 13.59
N VAL A 253 7.80 -19.25 12.46
CA VAL A 253 8.41 -20.13 11.49
C VAL A 253 8.11 -19.65 10.07
N SER A 254 8.99 -20.00 9.13
CA SER A 254 8.79 -19.71 7.71
C SER A 254 8.95 -20.99 6.91
N TYR A 255 8.00 -21.29 6.02
CA TYR A 255 8.04 -22.51 5.23
C TYR A 255 7.37 -22.36 3.86
N GLY A 256 8.00 -22.90 2.83
CA GLY A 256 7.46 -23.01 1.48
C GLY A 256 6.87 -24.39 1.24
N ILE A 257 5.59 -24.45 0.91
CA ILE A 257 4.85 -25.70 0.68
C ILE A 257 5.17 -26.20 -0.74
N PRO A 258 5.63 -27.46 -0.91
CA PRO A 258 6.12 -27.95 -2.20
C PRO A 258 5.04 -28.41 -3.18
N SER A 259 3.76 -28.44 -2.77
CA SER A 259 2.64 -28.93 -3.58
C SER A 259 1.60 -27.82 -3.79
N SER A 260 1.08 -27.71 -5.01
CA SER A 260 -0.01 -26.76 -5.34
C SER A 260 -1.40 -27.26 -4.91
N GLY A 261 -2.39 -26.39 -5.03
CA GLY A 261 -3.77 -26.63 -4.62
C GLY A 261 -4.08 -26.11 -3.22
N THR A 262 -5.26 -26.47 -2.71
CA THR A 262 -5.63 -26.19 -1.32
C THR A 262 -4.82 -27.08 -0.39
N GLN A 263 -4.02 -26.47 0.47
CA GLN A 263 -3.12 -27.15 1.40
C GLN A 263 -3.52 -26.85 2.84
N GLN A 264 -3.29 -27.83 3.73
CA GLN A 264 -3.63 -27.70 5.14
C GLN A 264 -2.38 -27.75 6.01
N VAL A 265 -2.20 -26.76 6.85
CA VAL A 265 -1.16 -26.71 7.88
C VAL A 265 -1.83 -26.84 9.23
N THR A 266 -1.29 -27.66 10.11
CA THR A 266 -1.83 -27.83 11.48
C THR A 266 -0.90 -27.16 12.47
N LEU A 267 -1.44 -26.19 13.21
CA LEU A 267 -0.82 -25.65 14.42
C LEU A 267 -1.25 -26.49 15.62
N THR A 268 -0.30 -27.01 16.39
CA THR A 268 -0.57 -27.71 17.66
C THR A 268 0.22 -27.04 18.77
N ILE A 269 -0.46 -26.74 19.88
CA ILE A 269 0.18 -26.22 21.10
C ILE A 269 -0.19 -27.10 22.29
N HIS A 270 0.63 -27.05 23.33
CA HIS A 270 0.30 -27.63 24.63
C HIS A 270 -0.18 -26.51 25.56
N LEU A 271 -1.42 -26.61 26.05
CA LEU A 271 -2.03 -25.63 26.92
C LEU A 271 -2.58 -26.34 28.18
N GLY A 272 -2.00 -26.02 29.33
CA GLY A 272 -2.31 -26.71 30.59
C GLY A 272 -1.86 -28.18 30.54
N ASN A 273 -2.81 -29.11 30.48
CA ASN A 273 -2.56 -30.56 30.42
C ASN A 273 -3.05 -31.20 29.10
N LYS A 274 -3.35 -30.40 28.09
CA LYS A 274 -3.94 -30.86 26.82
C LYS A 274 -3.28 -30.20 25.63
N ASP A 275 -3.20 -30.96 24.54
CA ASP A 275 -2.86 -30.39 23.23
C ASP A 275 -4.13 -29.80 22.59
N LYS A 276 -3.98 -28.63 21.99
CA LYS A 276 -4.98 -27.98 21.12
C LYS A 276 -4.41 -27.85 19.72
N SER A 277 -5.25 -28.07 18.71
CA SER A 277 -4.82 -27.98 17.31
C SER A 277 -5.83 -27.18 16.47
N TRP A 278 -5.30 -26.46 15.49
CA TRP A 278 -6.07 -25.72 14.49
C TRP A 278 -5.55 -26.07 13.11
N THR A 279 -6.47 -26.23 12.17
CA THR A 279 -6.16 -26.43 10.76
C THR A 279 -6.23 -25.08 10.03
N ILE A 280 -5.19 -24.78 9.29
CA ILE A 280 -5.02 -23.56 8.51
C ILE A 280 -5.09 -23.96 7.04
N GLU A 281 -6.05 -23.42 6.31
CA GLU A 281 -6.19 -23.65 4.88
C GLU A 281 -5.46 -22.57 4.09
N LEU A 282 -4.63 -22.99 3.13
CA LEU A 282 -3.81 -22.13 2.27
C LEU A 282 -4.07 -22.46 0.81
N GLN A 283 -4.01 -21.46 -0.04
CA GLN A 283 -4.09 -21.62 -1.49
C GLN A 283 -2.69 -21.54 -2.09
N ILE A 284 -2.15 -22.69 -2.50
CA ILE A 284 -0.81 -22.78 -3.12
C ILE A 284 -0.97 -22.92 -4.63
N ARG A 285 -0.41 -21.99 -5.38
CA ARG A 285 -0.47 -21.97 -6.85
C ARG A 285 0.82 -22.54 -7.42
N ASP A 286 0.75 -23.15 -8.60
CA ASP A 286 1.95 -23.61 -9.32
C ASP A 286 2.91 -22.46 -9.60
N TYR A 287 2.36 -21.29 -9.89
CA TYR A 287 3.10 -20.07 -10.20
C TYR A 287 2.57 -18.89 -9.42
N ALA A 288 3.44 -17.92 -9.10
CA ALA A 288 3.07 -16.65 -8.48
C ALA A 288 2.16 -15.82 -9.41
N VAL A 289 2.44 -15.86 -10.71
CA VAL A 289 1.58 -15.37 -11.79
C VAL A 289 1.48 -16.48 -12.83
N ASP A 290 0.29 -16.72 -13.37
CA ASP A 290 0.09 -17.61 -14.53
C ASP A 290 -0.99 -17.02 -15.44
N PHE A 291 -0.55 -16.28 -16.45
CA PHE A 291 -1.42 -15.55 -17.35
C PHE A 291 -1.31 -16.10 -18.77
N LYS A 292 -2.42 -16.64 -19.28
CA LYS A 292 -2.54 -17.27 -20.61
C LYS A 292 -3.64 -16.69 -21.48
N GLU A 293 -4.35 -15.65 -21.01
CA GLU A 293 -5.42 -15.03 -21.76
C GLU A 293 -4.90 -14.00 -22.76
N TRP A 294 -5.60 -13.89 -23.90
CA TRP A 294 -5.35 -12.89 -24.93
C TRP A 294 -6.57 -12.04 -25.19
N VAL A 295 -6.38 -10.74 -25.17
CA VAL A 295 -7.40 -9.77 -25.57
C VAL A 295 -7.32 -9.45 -27.08
N CYS A 296 -6.18 -9.71 -27.71
CA CYS A 296 -5.95 -9.37 -29.11
C CYS A 296 -6.18 -10.57 -30.03
N VAL A 297 -7.36 -10.65 -30.61
CA VAL A 297 -7.76 -11.68 -31.55
C VAL A 297 -7.28 -11.33 -32.97
N GLY A 298 -6.45 -12.17 -33.56
CA GLY A 298 -6.17 -12.18 -34.99
C GLY A 298 -4.72 -11.97 -35.40
N ALA A 299 -4.17 -13.01 -35.96
CA ALA A 299 -2.94 -13.18 -36.74
C ALA A 299 -1.66 -13.60 -36.02
N ASN A 300 -1.10 -14.63 -36.51
CA ASN A 300 0.29 -15.16 -36.54
C ASN A 300 1.29 -14.45 -35.61
N TYR A 301 1.45 -14.86 -34.38
CA TYR A 301 2.35 -14.40 -33.31
C TYR A 301 1.70 -13.45 -32.30
N ASN A 302 1.00 -14.01 -31.34
CA ASN A 302 0.45 -13.30 -30.19
C ASN A 302 1.40 -13.49 -29.00
N GLY A 303 1.95 -12.39 -28.44
CA GLY A 303 2.77 -12.54 -27.24
C GLY A 303 3.65 -11.36 -26.87
N PHE A 304 4.61 -11.67 -26.01
CA PHE A 304 5.50 -10.73 -25.38
C PHE A 304 6.89 -10.81 -26.05
N LYS A 305 7.09 -10.10 -27.16
CA LYS A 305 8.35 -10.14 -27.88
C LYS A 305 9.19 -8.90 -27.64
N GLY A 306 10.44 -9.10 -27.25
CA GLY A 306 11.41 -8.01 -27.05
C GLY A 306 11.05 -7.10 -25.88
N THR A 307 10.24 -7.57 -24.94
CA THR A 307 9.84 -6.83 -23.75
C THR A 307 10.28 -7.57 -22.50
N CYS A 308 10.69 -6.84 -21.47
CA CYS A 308 10.97 -7.38 -20.15
C CYS A 308 9.90 -6.98 -19.17
N PRO A 309 9.51 -7.84 -18.23
CA PRO A 309 8.68 -7.43 -17.11
C PRO A 309 9.40 -6.35 -16.30
N VAL A 310 8.68 -5.32 -15.86
CA VAL A 310 9.18 -4.29 -14.94
C VAL A 310 8.21 -4.12 -13.78
N PHE A 311 8.66 -3.55 -12.68
CA PHE A 311 7.85 -3.45 -11.47
C PHE A 311 7.57 -2.01 -11.08
N SER A 312 6.50 -1.84 -10.31
CA SER A 312 6.27 -0.59 -9.59
C SER A 312 7.40 -0.33 -8.58
N PRO A 313 7.66 0.93 -8.20
CA PRO A 313 8.74 1.26 -7.27
C PRO A 313 8.63 0.57 -5.90
N ASP A 314 7.41 0.25 -5.47
CA ASP A 314 7.13 -0.49 -4.23
C ASP A 314 7.18 -2.01 -4.40
N GLY A 315 7.41 -2.52 -5.62
CA GLY A 315 7.49 -3.94 -5.93
C GLY A 315 6.16 -4.71 -5.86
N LYS A 316 5.02 -4.02 -5.73
CA LYS A 316 3.71 -4.70 -5.57
C LYS A 316 3.00 -5.01 -6.88
N THR A 317 3.38 -4.33 -7.95
CA THR A 317 2.79 -4.53 -9.28
C THR A 317 3.87 -4.87 -10.29
N VAL A 318 3.62 -5.88 -11.13
CA VAL A 318 4.45 -6.19 -12.30
C VAL A 318 3.72 -5.76 -13.56
N TYR A 319 4.44 -5.10 -14.46
CA TYR A 319 3.95 -4.63 -15.74
C TYR A 319 4.60 -5.40 -16.88
N ILE A 320 3.83 -5.69 -17.91
CA ILE A 320 4.30 -6.29 -19.15
C ILE A 320 3.50 -5.76 -20.35
N ILE A 321 4.15 -5.59 -21.49
CA ILE A 321 3.52 -5.10 -22.71
C ILE A 321 3.53 -6.15 -23.80
N THR A 322 2.43 -6.28 -24.53
CA THR A 322 2.33 -7.21 -25.66
C THR A 322 2.98 -6.62 -26.91
N PHE A 323 3.48 -7.54 -27.75
CA PHE A 323 3.88 -7.30 -29.12
C PHE A 323 2.82 -7.83 -30.06
N ASN A 324 2.16 -7.00 -30.82
CA ASN A 324 1.44 -7.33 -32.04
C ASN A 324 0.63 -6.11 -32.59
N LYS A 325 -0.31 -6.35 -33.52
CA LYS A 325 -1.17 -5.33 -34.13
C LYS A 325 -1.95 -4.46 -33.14
N THR A 326 -2.15 -4.96 -31.93
CA THR A 326 -2.67 -4.23 -30.77
C THR A 326 -1.64 -4.29 -29.66
N THR A 327 -1.20 -3.14 -29.19
CA THR A 327 -0.33 -3.01 -28.00
C THR A 327 -1.24 -3.00 -26.77
N CYS A 328 -1.00 -3.91 -25.84
CA CYS A 328 -1.70 -3.92 -24.55
C CYS A 328 -0.66 -3.92 -23.42
N LEU A 329 -0.79 -2.97 -22.51
CA LEU A 329 0.00 -2.90 -21.29
C LEU A 329 -0.84 -3.54 -20.17
N TYR A 330 -0.30 -4.59 -19.55
CA TYR A 330 -0.93 -5.29 -18.45
C TYR A 330 -0.25 -5.00 -17.13
N ALA A 331 -1.05 -4.94 -16.07
CA ALA A 331 -0.59 -4.88 -14.69
C ALA A 331 -1.12 -6.08 -13.89
N PHE A 332 -0.25 -6.69 -13.10
CA PHE A 332 -0.58 -7.79 -12.21
C PHE A 332 -0.13 -7.48 -10.80
N ASN A 333 -0.94 -7.86 -9.83
CA ASN A 333 -0.54 -7.85 -8.44
C ASN A 333 0.51 -8.94 -8.19
N VAL A 334 1.66 -8.58 -7.63
CA VAL A 334 2.78 -9.52 -7.39
C VAL A 334 2.42 -10.55 -6.32
N GLU A 335 1.60 -10.20 -5.35
CA GLU A 335 1.21 -11.07 -4.25
C GLU A 335 0.11 -12.05 -4.66
N THR A 336 -0.98 -11.54 -5.26
CA THR A 336 -2.13 -12.38 -5.65
C THR A 336 -1.97 -13.01 -7.03
N GLY A 337 -1.09 -12.49 -7.87
CA GLY A 337 -0.91 -12.91 -9.27
C GLY A 337 -2.08 -12.52 -10.18
N GLU A 338 -3.02 -11.73 -9.68
CA GLU A 338 -4.22 -11.33 -10.44
C GLU A 338 -3.95 -10.13 -11.33
N LYS A 339 -4.57 -10.13 -12.50
CA LYS A 339 -4.59 -8.97 -13.39
C LYS A 339 -5.39 -7.83 -12.76
N THR A 340 -4.73 -6.70 -12.50
CA THR A 340 -5.37 -5.53 -11.88
C THR A 340 -6.02 -4.63 -12.92
N TRP A 341 -5.34 -4.38 -14.04
CA TRP A 341 -5.86 -3.60 -15.15
C TRP A 341 -5.13 -3.91 -16.47
N VAL A 342 -5.71 -3.47 -17.57
CA VAL A 342 -5.10 -3.43 -18.89
C VAL A 342 -5.33 -2.06 -19.52
N TYR A 343 -4.30 -1.52 -20.17
CA TYR A 343 -4.39 -0.31 -20.99
C TYR A 343 -4.19 -0.67 -22.46
N GLU A 344 -5.14 -0.28 -23.30
CA GLU A 344 -5.15 -0.53 -24.75
C GLU A 344 -5.11 0.82 -25.49
N PRO A 345 -3.96 1.22 -26.06
CA PRO A 345 -3.92 2.41 -26.90
C PRO A 345 -4.65 2.19 -28.22
N THR A 346 -5.44 3.15 -28.64
CA THR A 346 -6.19 3.09 -29.90
C THR A 346 -5.25 3.01 -31.12
N ALA A 347 -5.47 2.01 -31.98
CA ALA A 347 -4.93 1.87 -33.34
C ALA A 347 -3.39 1.79 -33.46
N VAL A 348 -2.72 1.04 -32.60
CA VAL A 348 -1.26 0.98 -32.63
C VAL A 348 -0.75 -0.42 -32.94
N SER A 349 0.18 -0.52 -33.89
CA SER A 349 0.90 -1.75 -34.19
C SER A 349 2.14 -1.86 -33.30
N GLY A 350 2.18 -2.92 -32.54
CA GLY A 350 3.32 -3.53 -31.84
C GLY A 350 4.34 -2.62 -31.13
N SER A 351 4.71 -3.01 -29.92
CA SER A 351 5.89 -2.46 -29.25
C SER A 351 6.98 -3.52 -29.18
N TYR A 352 8.17 -3.20 -29.68
CA TYR A 352 9.38 -4.01 -29.45
C TYR A 352 10.19 -3.47 -28.28
N ASN A 353 9.76 -2.37 -27.68
CA ASN A 353 10.55 -1.68 -26.68
C ASN A 353 10.26 -2.19 -25.29
N PRO A 354 11.28 -2.33 -24.46
CA PRO A 354 11.09 -2.56 -23.04
C PRO A 354 10.29 -1.42 -22.40
N LEU A 355 9.56 -1.77 -21.39
CA LEU A 355 8.90 -0.80 -20.52
C LEU A 355 9.91 -0.13 -19.59
N THR A 356 9.62 1.10 -19.23
CA THR A 356 10.32 1.79 -18.13
C THR A 356 9.28 2.36 -17.17
N VAL A 357 9.49 2.19 -15.88
CA VAL A 357 8.67 2.80 -14.84
C VAL A 357 9.46 3.92 -14.19
N ASN A 358 8.82 5.06 -13.99
CA ASN A 358 9.39 6.15 -13.23
C ASN A 358 9.59 5.72 -11.77
N PRO A 359 10.83 5.65 -11.26
CA PRO A 359 11.07 5.14 -9.90
C PRO A 359 10.56 6.06 -8.79
N VAL A 360 10.15 7.29 -9.12
CA VAL A 360 9.62 8.28 -8.18
C VAL A 360 8.09 8.33 -8.22
N THR A 361 7.49 8.39 -9.43
CA THR A 361 6.05 8.60 -9.60
C THR A 361 5.26 7.32 -9.85
N GLY A 362 5.92 6.24 -10.27
CA GLY A 362 5.27 5.00 -10.70
C GLY A 362 4.62 5.07 -12.09
N ASP A 363 4.81 6.14 -12.84
CA ASP A 363 4.31 6.27 -14.21
C ASP A 363 5.06 5.32 -15.15
N ILE A 364 4.33 4.72 -16.08
CA ILE A 364 4.85 3.72 -17.01
C ILE A 364 5.02 4.34 -18.39
N TYR A 365 6.20 4.16 -19.00
CA TYR A 365 6.56 4.68 -20.31
C TYR A 365 6.80 3.56 -21.30
N PHE A 366 6.28 3.74 -22.52
CA PHE A 366 6.54 2.83 -23.64
C PHE A 366 6.38 3.54 -24.98
N GLY A 367 7.11 3.06 -25.98
CA GLY A 367 7.04 3.53 -27.36
C GLY A 367 6.37 2.54 -28.30
N THR A 368 6.05 2.99 -29.50
CA THR A 368 5.47 2.16 -30.56
C THR A 368 6.35 2.13 -31.80
N THR A 369 6.31 1.00 -32.53
CA THR A 369 7.22 0.79 -33.66
C THR A 369 6.77 1.43 -34.96
N THR A 370 5.48 1.57 -35.20
CA THR A 370 4.97 1.95 -36.53
C THR A 370 4.52 3.40 -36.59
N ALA A 371 3.98 3.96 -35.54
CA ALA A 371 3.46 5.32 -35.54
C ALA A 371 4.39 6.33 -34.85
N GLY A 372 5.52 5.88 -34.27
CA GLY A 372 6.45 6.75 -33.56
C GLY A 372 5.80 7.46 -32.36
N GLN A 373 4.87 6.81 -31.70
CA GLN A 373 4.14 7.37 -30.58
C GLN A 373 4.77 6.90 -29.26
N PHE A 374 4.88 7.81 -28.30
CA PHE A 374 5.38 7.54 -26.98
C PHE A 374 4.31 7.86 -25.94
N TYR A 375 4.06 6.94 -25.03
CA TYR A 375 2.97 6.98 -24.07
C TYR A 375 3.48 7.06 -22.64
N CYS A 376 2.76 7.79 -21.81
CA CYS A 376 2.84 7.75 -20.34
C CYS A 376 1.48 7.32 -19.78
N VAL A 377 1.48 6.23 -19.06
CA VAL A 377 0.32 5.70 -18.35
C VAL A 377 0.61 5.72 -16.86
N ASN A 378 -0.34 6.15 -16.03
CA ASN A 378 -0.12 6.17 -14.59
C ASN A 378 -0.28 4.77 -13.96
N ALA A 379 0.10 4.62 -12.69
CA ALA A 379 0.02 3.37 -11.95
C ALA A 379 -1.38 2.73 -11.89
N ASN A 380 -2.46 3.51 -12.15
CA ASN A 380 -3.84 3.04 -12.18
C ASN A 380 -4.33 2.65 -13.59
N GLY A 381 -3.44 2.64 -14.58
CA GLY A 381 -3.77 2.26 -15.95
C GLY A 381 -4.38 3.38 -16.81
N ASN A 382 -4.37 4.64 -16.36
CA ASN A 382 -4.92 5.76 -17.12
C ASN A 382 -3.83 6.48 -17.93
N LEU A 383 -4.16 6.83 -19.18
CA LEU A 383 -3.28 7.68 -20.00
C LEU A 383 -3.09 9.04 -19.34
N LYS A 384 -1.82 9.43 -19.14
CA LYS A 384 -1.46 10.79 -18.70
C LYS A 384 -1.20 11.71 -19.89
N TRP A 385 -0.36 11.27 -20.78
CA TRP A 385 -0.04 12.00 -22.00
C TRP A 385 0.51 11.06 -23.10
N LYS A 386 0.53 11.60 -24.30
CA LYS A 386 1.08 10.98 -25.50
C LYS A 386 1.95 11.99 -26.24
N PHE A 387 3.11 11.56 -26.70
CA PHE A 387 4.03 12.34 -27.56
C PHE A 387 4.08 11.73 -28.95
N ASP A 388 3.77 12.54 -29.99
CA ASP A 388 3.68 12.11 -31.38
C ASP A 388 4.87 12.59 -32.24
N GLY A 389 5.97 13.09 -31.64
CA GLY A 389 7.07 13.75 -32.35
C GLY A 389 8.25 12.86 -32.73
N ALA A 390 8.20 11.57 -32.40
CA ALA A 390 9.30 10.65 -32.66
C ALA A 390 9.09 9.81 -33.93
N GLY A 391 10.18 9.27 -34.44
CA GLY A 391 10.16 8.21 -35.45
C GLY A 391 9.86 6.84 -34.81
N SER A 392 10.02 5.76 -35.57
CA SER A 392 9.85 4.39 -35.08
C SER A 392 10.76 4.13 -33.85
N MET A 393 10.19 3.66 -32.74
CA MET A 393 10.91 3.35 -31.53
C MET A 393 11.13 1.84 -31.43
N LYS A 394 12.24 1.35 -31.96
CA LYS A 394 12.46 -0.10 -32.11
C LYS A 394 13.45 -0.71 -31.12
N SER A 395 14.34 0.05 -30.52
CA SER A 395 15.58 -0.56 -30.01
C SER A 395 16.05 -0.08 -28.65
N ALA A 396 15.72 1.12 -28.23
CA ALA A 396 16.18 1.66 -26.96
C ALA A 396 15.04 1.75 -25.96
N ALA A 397 15.24 1.18 -24.78
CA ALA A 397 14.34 1.44 -23.66
C ALA A 397 14.39 2.92 -23.27
N PRO A 398 13.28 3.52 -22.85
CA PRO A 398 13.30 4.84 -22.26
C PRO A 398 14.17 4.88 -21.00
N ALA A 399 14.83 6.00 -20.74
CA ALA A 399 15.58 6.22 -19.49
C ALA A 399 14.96 7.38 -18.70
N VAL A 400 14.99 7.30 -17.38
CA VAL A 400 14.40 8.33 -16.49
C VAL A 400 15.49 8.87 -15.61
N ASN A 401 15.55 10.20 -15.42
CA ASN A 401 16.53 10.79 -14.51
C ASN A 401 16.18 10.49 -13.03
N LYS A 402 17.15 10.68 -12.15
CA LYS A 402 17.10 10.26 -10.74
C LYS A 402 15.90 10.84 -9.96
N ASP A 403 15.52 12.09 -10.24
CA ASP A 403 14.39 12.76 -9.59
C ASP A 403 13.04 12.48 -10.26
N GLY A 404 13.03 11.70 -11.35
CA GLY A 404 11.81 11.33 -12.07
C GLY A 404 11.18 12.46 -12.89
N SER A 405 11.86 13.59 -13.08
CA SER A 405 11.31 14.78 -13.73
C SER A 405 11.43 14.78 -15.26
N ILE A 406 12.37 13.98 -15.80
CA ILE A 406 12.65 13.90 -17.23
C ILE A 406 12.69 12.43 -17.66
N VAL A 407 12.01 12.14 -18.77
CA VAL A 407 12.15 10.87 -19.49
C VAL A 407 12.84 11.10 -20.83
N PHE A 408 13.84 10.28 -21.11
CA PHE A 408 14.61 10.30 -22.35
C PHE A 408 14.19 9.15 -23.25
N VAL A 409 14.01 9.43 -24.52
CA VAL A 409 13.60 8.43 -25.52
C VAL A 409 14.33 8.64 -26.82
N GLY A 410 14.70 7.54 -27.46
CA GLY A 410 15.38 7.53 -28.74
C GLY A 410 14.58 6.85 -29.84
N ASP A 411 14.79 7.26 -31.10
CA ASP A 411 14.12 6.67 -32.25
C ASP A 411 15.09 6.00 -33.25
N ALA A 412 14.52 5.31 -34.22
CA ALA A 412 15.25 4.62 -35.27
C ALA A 412 15.89 5.58 -36.28
N ALA A 413 15.55 6.86 -36.31
CA ALA A 413 16.20 7.89 -37.10
C ALA A 413 17.42 8.49 -36.39
N GLY A 414 17.65 8.14 -35.15
CA GLY A 414 18.75 8.65 -34.32
C GLY A 414 18.43 9.96 -33.64
N ASN A 415 17.20 10.29 -33.44
CA ASN A 415 16.82 11.41 -32.58
C ASN A 415 16.74 10.95 -31.13
N ILE A 416 17.20 11.80 -30.23
CA ILE A 416 17.02 11.71 -28.78
C ILE A 416 16.08 12.84 -28.34
N PHE A 417 15.07 12.52 -27.58
CA PHE A 417 14.14 13.49 -27.02
C PHE A 417 14.21 13.44 -25.50
N ALA A 418 14.26 14.60 -24.86
CA ALA A 418 13.97 14.74 -23.45
C ALA A 418 12.58 15.32 -23.29
N LEU A 419 11.75 14.62 -22.58
CA LEU A 419 10.36 15.00 -22.32
C LEU A 419 10.18 15.27 -20.83
N ASP A 420 9.40 16.28 -20.52
CA ASP A 420 8.92 16.51 -19.18
C ASP A 420 8.06 15.33 -18.72
N ALA A 421 8.42 14.67 -17.64
CA ALA A 421 7.79 13.42 -17.21
C ALA A 421 6.33 13.60 -16.78
N VAL A 422 5.93 14.81 -16.35
CA VAL A 422 4.56 15.10 -15.89
C VAL A 422 3.63 15.43 -17.06
N SER A 423 4.11 16.25 -18.02
CA SER A 423 3.29 16.83 -19.09
C SER A 423 3.52 16.20 -20.47
N GLY A 424 4.63 15.48 -20.68
CA GLY A 424 5.03 14.96 -21.99
C GLY A 424 5.57 16.03 -22.97
N VAL A 425 5.72 17.27 -22.50
CA VAL A 425 6.22 18.36 -23.32
C VAL A 425 7.71 18.17 -23.61
N LYS A 426 8.08 18.30 -24.88
CA LYS A 426 9.48 18.20 -25.29
C LYS A 426 10.30 19.35 -24.71
N LYS A 427 11.32 19.03 -23.90
CA LYS A 427 12.28 20.00 -23.35
C LYS A 427 13.37 20.31 -24.36
N TRP A 428 13.96 19.27 -24.95
CA TRP A 428 14.99 19.39 -25.99
C TRP A 428 15.01 18.15 -26.90
N GLN A 429 15.74 18.26 -27.98
CA GLN A 429 16.01 17.20 -28.95
C GLN A 429 17.44 17.28 -29.40
N ALA A 430 18.11 16.15 -29.55
CA ALA A 430 19.45 16.02 -30.10
C ALA A 430 19.50 14.93 -31.18
N ALA A 431 20.52 14.97 -32.03
CA ALA A 431 20.75 13.97 -33.06
C ALA A 431 21.96 13.11 -32.71
N LEU A 432 21.76 11.77 -32.72
CA LEU A 432 22.82 10.78 -32.50
C LEU A 432 23.49 10.31 -33.82
N GLY A 433 22.89 10.65 -34.95
CA GLY A 433 23.43 10.34 -36.31
C GLY A 433 23.19 8.91 -36.79
N SER A 434 22.63 8.01 -35.98
CA SER A 434 22.19 6.67 -36.34
C SER A 434 21.18 6.20 -35.33
N ALA A 435 20.42 5.12 -35.62
CA ALA A 435 19.38 4.60 -34.76
C ALA A 435 19.87 4.43 -33.33
N THR A 436 19.05 4.90 -32.37
CA THR A 436 19.33 4.77 -30.94
C THR A 436 19.22 3.29 -30.51
N ALA A 437 20.22 2.81 -29.80
CA ALA A 437 20.34 1.43 -29.41
C ALA A 437 20.36 1.21 -27.87
N GLY A 438 20.73 2.23 -27.11
CA GLY A 438 20.75 2.19 -25.65
C GLY A 438 20.81 3.60 -25.08
N LEU A 439 20.18 3.79 -23.93
CA LEU A 439 20.20 5.01 -23.13
C LEU A 439 20.61 4.68 -21.70
N LEU A 440 21.36 5.57 -21.06
CA LEU A 440 21.77 5.47 -19.66
C LEU A 440 21.88 6.86 -19.07
N VAL A 441 21.28 7.10 -17.92
CA VAL A 441 21.42 8.37 -17.19
C VAL A 441 22.45 8.21 -16.09
N ASN A 442 23.44 9.07 -16.06
CA ASN A 442 24.45 9.18 -15.02
C ASN A 442 24.49 10.62 -14.47
N GLY A 443 23.78 10.89 -13.40
CA GLY A 443 23.66 12.23 -12.84
C GLY A 443 23.10 13.24 -13.86
N ASN A 444 23.88 14.23 -14.24
CA ASN A 444 23.52 15.26 -15.22
C ASN A 444 23.89 14.89 -16.66
N GLU A 445 24.32 13.68 -16.91
CA GLU A 445 24.69 13.20 -18.23
C GLU A 445 23.74 12.11 -18.72
N LEU A 446 23.34 12.21 -19.98
CA LEU A 446 22.68 11.15 -20.73
C LEU A 446 23.71 10.51 -21.66
N VAL A 447 23.92 9.22 -21.51
CA VAL A 447 24.76 8.42 -22.40
C VAL A 447 23.85 7.74 -23.41
N ALA A 448 24.08 7.99 -24.70
CA ALA A 448 23.28 7.42 -25.78
C ALA A 448 24.18 6.63 -26.76
N GLY A 449 23.85 5.35 -26.94
CA GLY A 449 24.50 4.48 -27.88
C GLY A 449 23.76 4.41 -29.21
N ALA A 450 24.47 4.46 -30.32
CA ALA A 450 23.94 4.32 -31.67
C ALA A 450 24.33 2.99 -32.30
N THR A 451 23.48 2.47 -33.18
CA THR A 451 23.72 1.21 -33.91
C THR A 451 24.98 1.21 -34.77
N ASN A 452 25.53 2.36 -35.08
CA ASN A 452 26.80 2.51 -35.82
C ASN A 452 28.05 2.47 -34.93
N GLY A 453 27.91 2.17 -33.61
CA GLY A 453 29.03 2.11 -32.66
C GLY A 453 29.46 3.46 -32.09
N THR A 454 28.68 4.50 -32.26
CA THR A 454 28.90 5.79 -31.58
C THR A 454 28.22 5.79 -30.24
N VAL A 455 28.90 6.24 -29.19
CA VAL A 455 28.35 6.52 -27.86
C VAL A 455 28.56 7.99 -27.57
N THR A 456 27.48 8.74 -27.39
CA THR A 456 27.54 10.18 -27.15
C THR A 456 27.01 10.52 -25.77
N PHE A 457 27.69 11.42 -25.09
CA PHE A 457 27.32 11.97 -23.79
C PHE A 457 26.66 13.33 -24.00
N TYR A 458 25.48 13.50 -23.48
CA TYR A 458 24.70 14.75 -23.55
C TYR A 458 24.43 15.30 -22.16
N ASN A 459 24.34 16.60 -22.03
CA ASN A 459 23.81 17.24 -20.82
C ASN A 459 22.31 16.98 -20.74
N THR A 460 21.84 16.48 -19.59
CA THR A 460 20.42 16.13 -19.40
C THR A 460 19.48 17.34 -19.42
N SER A 461 19.98 18.56 -19.11
CA SER A 461 19.15 19.76 -19.00
C SER A 461 18.82 20.40 -20.38
N ASP A 462 19.75 20.34 -21.34
CA ASP A 462 19.63 21.08 -22.62
C ASP A 462 19.95 20.25 -23.87
N GLY A 463 20.44 19.01 -23.70
CA GLY A 463 20.80 18.14 -24.81
C GLY A 463 22.10 18.50 -25.52
N THR A 464 22.92 19.37 -24.95
CA THR A 464 24.24 19.72 -25.51
C THR A 464 25.15 18.50 -25.44
N ALA A 465 25.80 18.16 -26.59
CA ALA A 465 26.77 17.07 -26.62
C ALA A 465 28.04 17.46 -25.86
N ILE A 466 28.47 16.63 -24.93
CA ILE A 466 29.67 16.84 -24.11
C ILE A 466 30.88 16.18 -24.75
N SER A 467 30.74 14.92 -25.16
CA SER A 467 31.79 14.15 -25.82
C SER A 467 31.17 12.94 -26.54
N SER A 468 31.99 12.27 -27.37
CA SER A 468 31.56 11.03 -27.98
C SER A 468 32.72 10.04 -28.11
N LEU A 469 32.40 8.76 -28.06
CA LEU A 469 33.29 7.64 -28.33
C LEU A 469 32.85 6.96 -29.61
N LYS A 470 33.82 6.38 -30.35
CA LYS A 470 33.57 5.62 -31.55
C LYS A 470 34.25 4.27 -31.43
N PHE A 471 33.47 3.20 -31.40
CA PHE A 471 33.98 1.83 -31.44
C PHE A 471 34.11 1.37 -32.88
N ALA A 472 35.30 0.92 -33.28
CA ALA A 472 35.59 0.53 -34.67
C ALA A 472 34.92 -0.80 -35.05
N CYS A 473 34.72 -1.70 -34.08
CA CYS A 473 34.19 -3.03 -34.34
C CYS A 473 32.64 -3.13 -34.36
N MET A 474 31.92 -2.01 -34.09
CA MET A 474 30.50 -2.05 -33.82
C MET A 474 29.61 -1.74 -35.01
N THR A 475 28.64 -2.63 -35.24
CA THR A 475 27.54 -2.41 -36.17
C THR A 475 26.14 -2.55 -35.53
N ASP A 476 26.04 -2.99 -34.28
CA ASP A 476 24.78 -3.14 -33.57
C ASP A 476 25.01 -3.10 -32.05
N ILE A 477 24.74 -1.98 -31.37
CA ILE A 477 24.60 -1.93 -29.91
C ILE A 477 23.19 -2.41 -29.53
N THR A 478 23.04 -3.17 -28.47
CA THR A 478 21.72 -3.67 -28.02
C THR A 478 21.40 -3.33 -26.57
N GLY A 479 22.09 -2.42 -25.96
CA GLY A 479 21.88 -1.97 -24.59
C GLY A 479 23.18 -1.76 -23.83
N PHE A 480 23.06 -1.35 -22.58
CA PHE A 480 24.19 -1.10 -21.67
C PHE A 480 24.02 -1.88 -20.38
N ALA A 481 25.13 -2.30 -19.77
CA ALA A 481 25.18 -2.70 -18.38
C ALA A 481 26.30 -1.97 -17.65
N VAL A 482 26.10 -1.66 -16.37
CA VAL A 482 27.07 -0.92 -15.58
C VAL A 482 27.72 -1.84 -14.57
N GLY A 483 29.04 -1.78 -14.48
CA GLY A 483 29.86 -2.52 -13.53
C GLY A 483 29.56 -2.17 -12.06
N ASN A 484 30.01 -3.05 -11.16
CA ASN A 484 29.83 -2.86 -9.72
C ASN A 484 30.59 -1.64 -9.18
N ASP A 485 31.58 -1.16 -9.93
CA ASP A 485 32.31 0.09 -9.68
C ASP A 485 31.49 1.35 -10.01
N LYS A 486 30.28 1.19 -10.59
CA LYS A 486 29.39 2.26 -11.09
C LYS A 486 30.07 3.19 -12.13
N ARG A 487 31.08 2.72 -12.77
CA ARG A 487 31.96 3.49 -13.67
C ARG A 487 32.18 2.79 -15.01
N THR A 488 32.47 1.49 -14.99
CA THR A 488 32.66 0.70 -16.21
C THR A 488 31.30 0.39 -16.85
N VAL A 489 31.14 0.73 -18.12
CA VAL A 489 29.96 0.37 -18.91
C VAL A 489 30.32 -0.70 -19.92
N TYR A 490 29.57 -1.78 -19.90
CA TYR A 490 29.66 -2.88 -20.85
C TYR A 490 28.58 -2.72 -21.91
N LEU A 491 28.98 -2.97 -23.15
CA LEU A 491 28.07 -2.91 -24.29
C LEU A 491 28.37 -4.03 -25.26
N PRO A 492 27.34 -4.72 -25.79
CA PRO A 492 27.50 -5.76 -26.77
C PRO A 492 27.66 -5.14 -28.16
N ALA A 493 28.60 -5.65 -28.89
CA ALA A 493 28.73 -5.51 -30.35
C ALA A 493 28.22 -6.81 -31.02
N LYS A 494 28.08 -6.79 -32.35
CA LYS A 494 27.52 -7.94 -33.08
C LYS A 494 28.09 -9.30 -32.66
N SER A 495 29.43 -9.40 -32.48
CA SER A 495 30.12 -10.63 -32.08
C SER A 495 31.25 -10.36 -31.07
N ALA A 496 31.16 -9.28 -30.34
CA ALA A 496 32.15 -8.88 -29.35
C ALA A 496 31.51 -8.14 -28.19
N MET A 497 32.18 -8.11 -27.04
CA MET A 497 31.88 -7.24 -25.93
C MET A 497 32.91 -6.12 -25.86
N CYS A 498 32.42 -4.94 -25.55
CA CYS A 498 33.22 -3.72 -25.42
C CYS A 498 32.96 -3.07 -24.07
N SER A 499 33.86 -2.19 -23.64
CA SER A 499 33.63 -1.39 -22.44
C SER A 499 34.26 -0.01 -22.52
N PHE A 500 33.69 0.94 -21.80
CA PHE A 500 34.22 2.29 -21.62
C PHE A 500 34.02 2.77 -20.18
N ASP A 501 34.76 3.81 -19.83
CA ASP A 501 34.73 4.44 -18.54
C ASP A 501 33.83 5.69 -18.59
N LEU A 502 32.83 5.75 -17.68
CA LEU A 502 31.85 6.86 -17.60
C LEU A 502 32.51 8.20 -17.18
N GLU A 503 33.50 8.15 -16.30
CA GLU A 503 34.14 9.34 -15.75
C GLU A 503 35.15 9.95 -16.70
N THR A 504 36.08 9.12 -17.18
CA THR A 504 37.12 9.58 -18.12
C THR A 504 36.65 9.68 -19.56
N LYS A 505 35.49 9.07 -19.87
CA LYS A 505 34.95 9.01 -21.24
C LYS A 505 35.92 8.44 -22.23
N THR A 506 36.57 7.33 -21.85
CA THR A 506 37.58 6.62 -22.66
C THR A 506 37.16 5.17 -22.87
N ILE A 507 37.51 4.62 -24.02
CA ILE A 507 37.34 3.20 -24.30
C ILE A 507 38.33 2.42 -23.43
N LEU A 508 37.85 1.44 -22.66
CA LEU A 508 38.66 0.52 -21.88
C LEU A 508 39.00 -0.73 -22.69
N VAL A 509 37.97 -1.35 -23.29
CA VAL A 509 38.11 -2.51 -24.15
C VAL A 509 37.40 -2.25 -25.46
N GLU A 510 38.17 -2.17 -26.56
CA GLU A 510 37.64 -1.95 -27.91
C GLU A 510 36.84 -3.15 -28.40
N SER A 511 37.30 -4.38 -28.10
CA SER A 511 36.66 -5.60 -28.55
C SER A 511 37.21 -6.81 -27.81
N LEU A 512 36.39 -7.51 -27.06
CA LEU A 512 36.62 -8.91 -26.71
C LEU A 512 35.77 -9.78 -27.65
N PRO A 513 36.36 -10.49 -28.61
CA PRO A 513 35.62 -11.38 -29.49
C PRO A 513 34.91 -12.46 -28.67
N VAL A 514 33.59 -12.59 -28.85
CA VAL A 514 32.77 -13.67 -28.31
C VAL A 514 32.25 -14.42 -29.53
N ALA A 515 32.46 -15.73 -29.56
CA ALA A 515 32.09 -16.49 -30.75
C ALA A 515 30.60 -16.35 -31.00
N GLY A 516 30.17 -16.03 -32.21
CA GLY A 516 28.80 -16.05 -32.61
C GLY A 516 28.22 -14.80 -33.21
N ASN A 517 26.94 -14.75 -33.23
CA ASN A 517 26.09 -13.75 -33.84
C ASN A 517 25.54 -12.79 -32.77
N THR A 518 24.89 -11.75 -33.13
CA THR A 518 24.26 -10.69 -32.31
C THR A 518 24.10 -11.04 -30.84
N LEU A 519 24.81 -10.35 -29.97
CA LEU A 519 24.67 -10.42 -28.52
C LEU A 519 23.54 -9.51 -28.05
N TYR A 520 22.95 -9.85 -26.91
CA TYR A 520 21.90 -9.06 -26.26
C TYR A 520 22.43 -8.30 -25.05
N GLU A 521 21.57 -7.50 -24.42
CA GLU A 521 21.96 -6.68 -23.26
C GLU A 521 22.59 -7.56 -22.15
N PRO A 522 23.77 -7.18 -21.66
CA PRO A 522 24.46 -7.92 -20.62
C PRO A 522 23.90 -7.60 -19.23
N VAL A 523 24.20 -8.48 -18.27
CA VAL A 523 23.98 -8.25 -16.83
C VAL A 523 25.27 -8.47 -16.07
N VAL A 524 25.38 -7.85 -14.89
CA VAL A 524 26.56 -7.89 -14.03
C VAL A 524 26.22 -8.53 -12.70
N ALA A 525 26.94 -9.58 -12.34
CA ALA A 525 26.77 -10.29 -11.09
C ALA A 525 27.48 -9.62 -9.91
N PRO A 526 27.13 -9.93 -8.66
CA PRO A 526 27.82 -9.44 -7.47
C PRO A 526 29.33 -9.70 -7.45
N ASN A 527 29.77 -10.83 -7.98
CA ASN A 527 31.19 -11.16 -8.12
C ASN A 527 31.92 -10.38 -9.24
N GLY A 528 31.19 -9.54 -9.98
CA GLY A 528 31.71 -8.73 -11.10
C GLY A 528 31.66 -9.41 -12.46
N ASN A 529 31.34 -10.69 -12.55
CA ASN A 529 31.23 -11.37 -13.84
C ASN A 529 30.13 -10.75 -14.70
N VAL A 530 30.38 -10.69 -16.00
CA VAL A 530 29.44 -10.14 -16.98
C VAL A 530 28.85 -11.31 -17.78
N TYR A 531 27.53 -11.41 -17.76
CA TYR A 531 26.82 -12.45 -18.52
C TYR A 531 26.13 -11.86 -19.73
N VAL A 532 26.24 -12.54 -20.84
CA VAL A 532 25.59 -12.13 -22.10
C VAL A 532 25.13 -13.35 -22.88
N ALA A 533 24.04 -13.22 -23.60
CA ALA A 533 23.49 -14.26 -24.46
C ALA A 533 23.56 -13.83 -25.94
N GLY A 534 23.70 -14.79 -26.83
CA GLY A 534 23.83 -14.57 -28.27
C GLY A 534 22.88 -15.41 -29.13
N LYS A 535 22.70 -14.97 -30.36
CA LYS A 535 21.94 -15.71 -31.39
C LYS A 535 22.58 -17.02 -31.82
N ASP A 536 23.79 -17.28 -31.40
CA ASP A 536 24.53 -18.51 -31.62
C ASP A 536 24.16 -19.65 -30.68
N ASN A 537 23.08 -19.49 -29.91
CA ASN A 537 22.61 -20.41 -28.90
C ASN A 537 23.52 -20.53 -27.66
N CYS A 538 24.39 -19.57 -27.45
CA CYS A 538 25.33 -19.56 -26.36
C CYS A 538 25.00 -18.52 -25.30
N VAL A 539 25.29 -18.85 -24.05
CA VAL A 539 25.41 -17.96 -22.92
C VAL A 539 26.88 -17.88 -22.56
N TYR A 540 27.37 -16.70 -22.35
CA TYR A 540 28.77 -16.43 -22.03
C TYR A 540 28.89 -15.76 -20.66
N CYS A 541 29.86 -16.21 -19.89
CA CYS A 541 30.35 -15.55 -18.69
C CYS A 541 31.72 -14.95 -18.99
N LEU A 542 31.85 -13.66 -18.78
CA LEU A 542 33.06 -12.89 -19.04
C LEU A 542 33.61 -12.35 -17.71
N ASP A 543 34.93 -12.17 -17.64
CA ASP A 543 35.52 -11.47 -16.52
C ASP A 543 35.20 -9.96 -16.60
N LYS A 544 35.21 -9.29 -15.44
CA LYS A 544 34.84 -7.87 -15.31
C LYS A 544 35.68 -6.91 -16.16
N ASP A 545 36.92 -7.29 -16.47
CA ASP A 545 37.87 -6.46 -17.26
C ASP A 545 37.81 -6.80 -18.76
N LEU A 546 36.89 -7.68 -19.16
CA LEU A 546 36.73 -8.21 -20.54
C LEU A 546 38.05 -8.71 -21.14
N THR A 547 38.84 -9.43 -20.36
CA THR A 547 40.10 -10.02 -20.84
C THR A 547 39.92 -11.42 -21.39
N LYS A 548 38.88 -12.13 -20.97
CA LYS A 548 38.58 -13.51 -21.36
C LYS A 548 37.12 -13.91 -21.16
N VAL A 549 36.71 -14.95 -21.88
CA VAL A 549 35.54 -15.78 -21.57
C VAL A 549 35.90 -16.73 -20.46
N ILE A 550 35.21 -16.68 -19.32
CA ILE A 550 35.41 -17.57 -18.17
C ILE A 550 34.83 -18.95 -18.51
N TRP A 551 33.57 -18.93 -18.95
CA TRP A 551 32.88 -20.13 -19.43
C TRP A 551 31.83 -19.75 -20.49
N GLN A 552 31.42 -20.77 -21.25
CA GLN A 552 30.28 -20.67 -22.17
C GLN A 552 29.41 -21.91 -22.08
N TYR A 553 28.11 -21.75 -22.31
CA TYR A 553 27.16 -22.86 -22.42
C TYR A 553 26.41 -22.72 -23.74
N GLN A 554 26.42 -23.83 -24.53
CA GLN A 554 25.66 -23.92 -25.77
C GLN A 554 24.41 -24.78 -25.56
N HIS A 555 23.24 -24.15 -25.76
CA HIS A 555 21.99 -24.90 -25.75
C HIS A 555 21.88 -25.81 -26.98
N LYS A 556 21.43 -27.04 -26.74
CA LYS A 556 21.09 -28.02 -27.79
C LYS A 556 19.69 -28.53 -27.54
N ASP A 557 18.90 -28.57 -28.60
CA ASP A 557 17.57 -29.18 -28.57
C ASP A 557 17.67 -30.69 -28.35
N SER A 558 16.55 -31.33 -27.99
CA SER A 558 16.47 -32.80 -27.77
C SER A 558 16.82 -33.61 -28.99
N ASP A 559 16.77 -33.04 -30.19
CA ASP A 559 17.18 -33.65 -31.46
C ASP A 559 18.62 -33.30 -31.85
N GLY A 560 19.36 -32.56 -31.00
CA GLY A 560 20.72 -32.12 -31.24
C GLY A 560 20.86 -30.92 -32.17
N THR A 561 19.76 -30.38 -32.66
CA THR A 561 19.78 -29.14 -33.47
C THR A 561 19.97 -27.92 -32.58
N THR A 562 20.45 -26.83 -33.15
CA THR A 562 20.66 -25.56 -32.47
C THR A 562 20.02 -24.45 -33.29
N THR A 563 18.94 -23.86 -32.80
CA THR A 563 18.22 -22.78 -33.53
C THR A 563 17.90 -21.60 -32.65
N ASN A 564 18.71 -20.54 -32.72
CA ASN A 564 18.40 -19.21 -32.09
C ASN A 564 17.84 -19.31 -30.66
N ALA A 565 18.39 -20.18 -29.81
CA ALA A 565 17.81 -20.53 -28.50
C ALA A 565 17.63 -19.31 -27.58
N PHE A 566 18.59 -18.39 -27.57
CA PHE A 566 18.55 -17.22 -26.67
C PHE A 566 18.18 -15.90 -27.39
N ASN A 567 17.43 -15.99 -28.49
CA ASN A 567 17.01 -14.83 -29.24
C ASN A 567 16.03 -13.96 -28.40
N TYR A 568 16.41 -12.73 -28.08
CA TYR A 568 15.72 -11.79 -27.19
C TYR A 568 15.61 -12.25 -25.72
N SER A 569 16.45 -13.20 -25.29
CA SER A 569 16.53 -13.59 -23.89
C SER A 569 17.37 -12.59 -23.11
N HIS A 570 16.78 -11.91 -22.14
CA HIS A 570 17.50 -11.08 -21.20
C HIS A 570 17.75 -11.90 -19.93
N PRO A 571 19.01 -12.09 -19.53
CA PRO A 571 19.35 -12.79 -18.30
C PRO A 571 19.03 -11.95 -17.06
N CYS A 572 18.95 -12.58 -15.89
CA CYS A 572 18.99 -11.91 -14.60
C CYS A 572 19.83 -12.71 -13.60
N VAL A 573 20.27 -12.02 -12.54
CA VAL A 573 21.23 -12.59 -11.57
C VAL A 573 20.77 -12.30 -10.15
N ASP A 574 20.92 -13.28 -9.24
CA ASP A 574 20.65 -13.13 -7.81
C ASP A 574 21.90 -12.75 -6.99
N THR A 575 21.71 -12.56 -5.68
CA THR A 575 22.80 -12.22 -4.74
C THR A 575 23.84 -13.32 -4.57
N GLU A 576 23.51 -14.56 -4.91
CA GLU A 576 24.41 -15.73 -4.85
C GLU A 576 25.19 -15.94 -6.15
N ASN A 577 25.04 -15.06 -7.14
CA ASN A 577 25.60 -15.11 -8.50
C ASN A 577 25.00 -16.23 -9.38
N HIS A 578 23.79 -16.69 -9.09
CA HIS A 578 23.10 -17.58 -10.00
C HIS A 578 22.58 -16.79 -11.20
N LEU A 579 22.83 -17.31 -12.39
CA LEU A 579 22.32 -16.75 -13.63
C LEU A 579 21.03 -17.45 -14.05
N TYR A 580 19.98 -16.69 -14.25
CA TYR A 580 18.69 -17.15 -14.77
C TYR A 580 18.54 -16.73 -16.23
N ILE A 581 18.31 -17.67 -17.12
CA ILE A 581 18.07 -17.41 -18.53
C ILE A 581 17.16 -18.47 -19.13
N THR A 582 16.29 -18.08 -20.07
CA THR A 582 15.38 -19.00 -20.74
C THR A 582 15.71 -19.13 -22.21
N SER A 583 15.75 -20.35 -22.75
CA SER A 583 15.88 -20.61 -24.18
C SER A 583 14.57 -20.28 -24.90
N GLY A 584 14.64 -19.48 -25.98
CA GLY A 584 13.44 -18.90 -26.60
C GLY A 584 12.83 -19.66 -27.75
N GLN A 585 13.60 -20.37 -28.57
CA GLN A 585 13.09 -21.00 -29.77
C GLN A 585 13.05 -22.51 -29.75
N ALA A 586 13.71 -23.09 -28.77
CA ALA A 586 13.94 -24.52 -28.70
C ALA A 586 13.57 -25.07 -27.32
N GLY A 587 12.28 -25.34 -27.10
CA GLY A 587 11.83 -26.09 -25.95
C GLY A 587 11.54 -25.29 -24.69
N ASN A 588 11.67 -23.95 -24.65
CA ASN A 588 11.35 -23.09 -23.51
C ASN A 588 12.00 -23.50 -22.18
N VAL A 589 13.25 -23.91 -22.21
CA VAL A 589 13.96 -24.33 -21.01
C VAL A 589 14.53 -23.12 -20.29
N THR A 590 14.14 -22.92 -19.05
CA THR A 590 14.80 -21.98 -18.16
C THR A 590 15.94 -22.70 -17.46
N TYR A 591 17.11 -22.09 -17.49
CA TYR A 591 18.32 -22.56 -16.82
C TYR A 591 18.67 -21.67 -15.66
N VAL A 592 19.11 -22.27 -14.58
CA VAL A 592 19.81 -21.62 -13.47
C VAL A 592 21.24 -22.12 -13.45
N PHE A 593 22.19 -21.24 -13.71
CA PHE A 593 23.60 -21.54 -13.68
C PHE A 593 24.24 -21.08 -12.37
N ASN A 594 25.10 -21.90 -11.81
CA ASN A 594 26.04 -21.45 -10.81
C ASN A 594 27.12 -20.55 -11.42
N ALA A 595 27.84 -19.80 -10.59
CA ALA A 595 28.90 -18.91 -11.04
C ALA A 595 30.01 -19.57 -11.86
N ASP A 596 30.21 -20.86 -11.69
CA ASP A 596 31.19 -21.68 -12.42
C ASP A 596 30.68 -22.24 -13.76
N GLY A 597 29.44 -21.97 -14.12
CA GLY A 597 28.80 -22.41 -15.35
C GLY A 597 28.13 -23.79 -15.28
N SER A 598 28.16 -24.46 -14.14
CA SER A 598 27.38 -25.67 -13.93
C SER A 598 25.89 -25.36 -13.80
N ILE A 599 25.03 -26.23 -14.33
CA ILE A 599 23.58 -26.08 -14.21
C ILE A 599 23.15 -26.49 -12.81
N LYS A 600 22.59 -25.53 -12.04
CA LYS A 600 22.00 -25.77 -10.73
C LYS A 600 20.62 -26.42 -10.87
N GLU A 601 19.79 -25.86 -11.75
CA GLU A 601 18.42 -26.28 -11.99
C GLU A 601 18.00 -25.94 -13.42
N SER A 602 17.06 -26.70 -13.97
CA SER A 602 16.38 -26.32 -15.21
C SER A 602 14.94 -26.84 -15.23
N TRP A 603 14.06 -26.10 -15.89
CA TRP A 603 12.67 -26.50 -16.07
C TRP A 603 12.10 -25.95 -17.37
N THR A 604 10.99 -26.53 -17.82
CA THR A 604 10.16 -26.02 -18.93
C THR A 604 8.84 -25.46 -18.40
N TYR A 605 8.40 -24.35 -18.96
CA TYR A 605 7.07 -23.82 -18.69
C TYR A 605 6.05 -24.47 -19.64
N GLY A 606 5.01 -25.07 -19.05
CA GLY A 606 3.93 -25.70 -19.82
C GLY A 606 4.33 -26.96 -20.59
N SER A 607 3.36 -27.55 -21.30
CA SER A 607 3.56 -28.79 -22.06
C SER A 607 3.81 -28.57 -23.56
N SER A 608 3.73 -27.34 -24.06
CA SER A 608 3.75 -27.10 -25.50
C SER A 608 5.15 -26.68 -25.98
N LYS A 609 5.63 -27.46 -26.96
CA LYS A 609 6.84 -27.12 -27.74
C LYS A 609 6.66 -25.84 -28.59
N ASN A 610 5.49 -25.24 -28.55
CA ASN A 610 5.07 -24.17 -29.46
C ASN A 610 5.12 -22.79 -28.84
N GLN A 611 5.37 -22.66 -27.53
CA GLN A 611 5.63 -21.36 -26.90
C GLN A 611 7.12 -21.04 -27.01
N LYS A 612 7.44 -19.82 -27.44
CA LYS A 612 8.81 -19.36 -27.63
C LYS A 612 9.05 -18.19 -26.70
N GLN A 613 10.06 -18.25 -25.87
CA GLN A 613 10.47 -17.03 -25.18
C GLN A 613 11.12 -16.08 -26.22
N MET A 614 10.51 -14.94 -26.39
CA MET A 614 11.07 -13.81 -27.14
C MET A 614 10.96 -12.52 -26.32
N GLY A 615 10.63 -12.61 -25.04
CA GLY A 615 10.66 -11.57 -24.04
C GLY A 615 11.73 -11.85 -22.98
N GLY A 616 12.07 -10.83 -22.20
CA GLY A 616 13.08 -10.95 -21.15
C GLY A 616 12.56 -11.60 -19.88
N ASN A 617 13.48 -11.91 -19.01
CA ASN A 617 13.24 -12.28 -17.62
C ASN A 617 13.45 -11.08 -16.71
N ASN A 618 12.77 -11.05 -15.59
CA ASN A 618 13.09 -10.17 -14.47
C ASN A 618 12.84 -10.91 -13.15
N TYR A 619 13.47 -10.46 -12.08
CA TYR A 619 13.51 -11.16 -10.82
C TYR A 619 13.18 -10.23 -9.65
N LEU A 620 12.25 -10.66 -8.80
CA LEU A 620 11.87 -9.89 -7.60
C LEU A 620 11.39 -10.83 -6.50
N ASN A 621 11.85 -10.63 -5.27
CA ASN A 621 11.40 -11.34 -4.07
C ASN A 621 11.40 -12.88 -4.22
N GLY A 622 12.45 -13.42 -4.79
CA GLY A 622 12.57 -14.87 -5.03
C GLY A 622 11.75 -15.41 -6.20
N VAL A 623 11.05 -14.55 -6.96
CA VAL A 623 10.22 -14.94 -8.10
C VAL A 623 10.89 -14.50 -9.40
N LEU A 624 11.09 -15.47 -10.31
CA LEU A 624 11.51 -15.24 -11.68
C LEU A 624 10.28 -15.05 -12.56
N TYR A 625 10.14 -13.87 -13.15
CA TYR A 625 9.07 -13.52 -14.10
C TYR A 625 9.57 -13.69 -15.53
N SER A 626 8.81 -14.41 -16.34
CA SER A 626 9.19 -14.75 -17.72
C SER A 626 8.02 -14.58 -18.67
N ALA A 627 8.31 -14.08 -19.87
CA ALA A 627 7.29 -13.77 -20.88
C ALA A 627 7.55 -14.56 -22.19
N PHE A 628 6.48 -15.12 -22.76
CA PHE A 628 6.52 -16.00 -23.91
C PHE A 628 5.61 -15.53 -25.04
N VAL A 629 6.01 -15.84 -26.27
CA VAL A 629 5.19 -15.72 -27.48
C VAL A 629 4.58 -17.08 -27.78
N GLY A 630 3.30 -17.13 -28.08
CA GLY A 630 2.64 -18.33 -28.62
C GLY A 630 3.06 -18.60 -30.07
N ALA A 631 3.07 -19.86 -30.49
CA ALA A 631 3.18 -20.23 -31.89
C ALA A 631 1.88 -19.84 -32.64
N SER A 632 1.89 -19.97 -33.98
CA SER A 632 0.70 -19.70 -34.79
C SER A 632 -0.52 -20.46 -34.28
N GLY A 633 -1.55 -19.73 -33.84
CA GLY A 633 -2.79 -20.30 -33.29
C GLY A 633 -2.77 -20.60 -31.78
N GLU A 634 -1.69 -20.32 -31.09
CA GLU A 634 -1.57 -20.49 -29.62
C GLU A 634 -1.38 -19.14 -28.92
N ASN A 635 -1.81 -19.08 -27.67
CA ASN A 635 -1.61 -17.90 -26.82
C ASN A 635 -0.16 -17.88 -26.30
N GLY A 636 0.42 -16.69 -26.19
CA GLY A 636 1.61 -16.50 -25.39
C GLY A 636 1.30 -16.67 -23.90
N ALA A 637 2.30 -16.52 -23.07
CA ALA A 637 2.13 -16.63 -21.63
C ALA A 637 3.07 -15.66 -20.89
N PHE A 638 2.61 -15.23 -19.75
CA PHE A 638 3.42 -14.53 -18.77
C PHE A 638 3.28 -15.27 -17.43
N TYR A 639 4.37 -15.68 -16.83
CA TYR A 639 4.33 -16.38 -15.55
C TYR A 639 5.45 -15.94 -14.61
N GLY A 640 5.21 -16.12 -13.29
CA GLY A 640 6.19 -15.94 -12.23
C GLY A 640 6.40 -17.23 -11.47
N LYS A 641 7.62 -17.80 -11.48
CA LYS A 641 7.98 -18.99 -10.69
C LYS A 641 8.82 -18.60 -9.50
N TYR A 642 8.46 -19.09 -8.32
CA TYR A 642 9.30 -18.95 -7.15
C TYR A 642 10.55 -19.85 -7.28
N VAL A 643 11.72 -19.26 -7.20
CA VAL A 643 13.03 -19.91 -7.33
C VAL A 643 13.94 -19.68 -6.12
N GLY A 644 13.48 -18.86 -5.15
CA GLY A 644 14.24 -18.48 -3.96
C GLY A 644 15.29 -17.41 -4.23
N GLY A 645 16.05 -17.05 -3.18
CA GLY A 645 17.11 -16.05 -3.24
C GLY A 645 16.61 -14.60 -3.24
N GLU A 646 17.52 -13.67 -3.38
CA GLU A 646 17.25 -12.24 -3.45
C GLU A 646 17.86 -11.65 -4.72
N ARG A 647 17.27 -10.57 -5.22
CA ARG A 647 17.80 -9.83 -6.36
C ARG A 647 19.14 -9.19 -6.00
N ALA A 648 20.13 -9.33 -6.86
CA ALA A 648 21.40 -8.64 -6.67
C ALA A 648 21.24 -7.11 -6.80
N ASN A 649 21.91 -6.36 -5.94
CA ASN A 649 21.98 -4.91 -6.01
C ASN A 649 23.11 -4.44 -6.97
N THR A 650 23.12 -5.01 -8.16
CA THR A 650 24.04 -4.74 -9.26
C THR A 650 23.23 -4.46 -10.52
N TRP A 651 23.84 -4.33 -11.69
CA TRP A 651 23.12 -4.33 -12.98
C TRP A 651 22.65 -5.75 -13.32
N SER A 652 21.82 -6.29 -12.45
CA SER A 652 21.45 -7.71 -12.42
C SER A 652 20.25 -8.07 -13.29
N THR A 653 19.58 -7.08 -13.86
CA THR A 653 18.43 -7.24 -14.74
C THR A 653 18.43 -6.17 -15.82
N HIS A 654 17.55 -6.30 -16.82
CA HIS A 654 17.31 -5.30 -17.83
C HIS A 654 17.02 -3.92 -17.20
N GLY A 655 17.75 -2.88 -17.63
CA GLY A 655 17.61 -1.52 -17.10
C GLY A 655 18.19 -1.26 -15.72
N GLY A 656 18.86 -2.23 -15.11
CA GLY A 656 19.65 -2.09 -13.87
C GLY A 656 18.86 -2.06 -12.58
N ASP A 657 17.57 -1.76 -12.59
CA ASP A 657 16.70 -1.78 -11.40
C ASP A 657 15.36 -2.47 -11.69
N ILE A 658 14.50 -2.62 -10.67
CA ILE A 658 13.18 -3.26 -10.83
C ILE A 658 12.25 -2.49 -11.77
N CYS A 659 12.45 -1.18 -11.89
CA CYS A 659 11.67 -0.30 -12.75
C CYS A 659 12.17 -0.26 -14.20
N GLY A 660 13.34 -0.85 -14.49
CA GLY A 660 14.00 -0.73 -15.80
C GLY A 660 14.35 0.73 -16.13
N SER A 661 14.80 1.52 -15.13
CA SER A 661 14.90 2.99 -15.27
C SER A 661 16.10 3.46 -16.06
N TYR A 662 17.10 2.61 -16.26
CA TYR A 662 18.38 2.97 -16.92
C TYR A 662 19.05 4.20 -16.29
N CYS A 663 18.94 4.33 -14.98
CA CYS A 663 19.52 5.41 -14.20
C CYS A 663 20.49 4.86 -13.16
N LEU A 664 21.69 5.43 -13.09
CA LEU A 664 22.63 5.15 -11.99
C LEU A 664 22.16 5.88 -10.71
N LYS A 665 22.03 5.10 -9.63
CA LYS A 665 21.61 5.59 -8.31
C LYS A 665 22.79 5.99 -7.44
#